data_fbb45db487547d3fd08ed2760a5bc60f
#
_entry.id   fbb45db487547d3fd08ed2760a5bc60f
#
_cell.length_a   1.000
_cell.length_b   1.000
_cell.length_c   1.000
_cell.angle_alpha   90.00
_cell.angle_beta   90.00
_cell.angle_gamma   90.00
#
_symmetry.space_group_name_H-M   'P 1'
#
loop_
_entity.id
_entity.type
_entity.pdbx_description
1 polymer ?
#
loop_
_entity_poly.entity_id
_entity_poly.type
_entity_poly.pdbx_seq_one_letter_code
_entity_poly.pdbx_strand_id
1 'polypeptide(L)'
;MLRPSIPFAVSGLLLVSCSSLSAAESVETTDASAAIVLPETAVEGAATYSDENSFTGFTPVQVTKSSVPLAETAQTITVVPRAVLDSQQALSLTDALQNVPGVSAGTYGRRGWDDLIIRGQVASDSLFVDGLRTSSSNRVAQQLFGAEQVEVLKGPASLLYGLVMPGGVVNIVTKRPKADPFANIDFTYGSNDLRQGTFDVGTPLSENGKAAIRLNGLSSASNDSTDHVWSKSSYIAPSLSLDFGDDTDFTILASHQDRSYIRQQGIPPSVAGKVSRHLFTGEPDQDPYHGQENRLGYALTHRFDNGWTFNQNLRWQDYTLSGQLVAAGVLTGSTLKRSVTDQQLSGDNISLDNNLQRTFNLGDTAHEVTAGVDYLRSREEQVSKTCTVGSLNIYNPVYGSAIVCPTTPRTQQYTTVRMLGTYLRDNVKIGDKWNLQAGLRFDQTATYTVNQLKDERSNAPADATTGSVAVMYELFENVRPYVSYSTSFFPNTGTDASGNVFDPEKGQQWEGGIKWDLVPGKTLLTTAIFDLRRQNVLETDPNNDAYSVAVGEQRTRGFELGVTSDVNDRLSLMGGYSYTMAVITDNGGSTDTVEGGRLNNVPRHTATLHARYRLDDSPKGWSVNGGLRAEGEKYTYGYRVAGYAVADVGVAYEQEHWRAGFNVKNLFDREYYTGGVKNAVALGDDRTMMMTLGYRY
;
A
#
# COMPACT_ATOMS: atom_id res chain seq x y z
N MET A 1 40.20 16.01 -1.52
CA MET A 1 41.28 15.38 -0.78
C MET A 1 40.89 15.30 0.68
N LEU A 2 41.15 14.17 1.31
CA LEU A 2 40.90 13.78 2.70
C LEU A 2 39.45 13.41 3.03
N ARG A 3 39.15 12.12 2.93
CA ARG A 3 38.01 11.44 3.58
C ARG A 3 38.37 11.25 5.07
N PRO A 4 37.44 11.55 5.99
CA PRO A 4 37.51 10.93 7.30
C PRO A 4 36.71 9.62 7.25
N SER A 5 37.42 8.51 7.26
CA SER A 5 36.92 7.18 7.56
C SER A 5 36.62 7.10 9.05
N ILE A 6 35.36 6.96 9.41
CA ILE A 6 34.95 6.50 10.74
C ILE A 6 34.74 4.98 10.61
N PRO A 7 35.45 4.16 11.36
CA PRO A 7 35.26 2.72 11.34
C PRO A 7 33.99 2.37 12.13
N PHE A 8 32.99 1.82 11.46
CA PHE A 8 31.91 1.10 12.13
C PHE A 8 32.45 -0.28 12.49
N ALA A 9 32.75 -0.48 13.75
CA ALA A 9 32.90 -1.80 14.33
C ALA A 9 31.53 -2.49 14.35
N VAL A 10 31.39 -3.50 13.52
CA VAL A 10 30.33 -4.49 13.65
C VAL A 10 30.75 -5.38 14.80
N SER A 11 30.29 -5.09 16.00
CA SER A 11 30.42 -5.96 17.16
C SER A 11 29.25 -6.90 17.20
N GLY A 12 29.46 -8.15 16.92
CA GLY A 12 29.52 -9.24 17.87
C GLY A 12 28.14 -9.69 18.33
N LEU A 13 27.68 -10.83 17.76
CA LEU A 13 26.70 -11.71 18.36
C LEU A 13 27.02 -11.89 19.86
N LEU A 14 26.17 -11.39 20.75
CA LEU A 14 26.14 -11.78 22.14
C LEU A 14 25.36 -13.11 22.24
N LEU A 15 26.10 -14.20 22.22
CA LEU A 15 25.66 -15.48 22.77
C LEU A 15 25.68 -15.37 24.29
N VAL A 16 24.51 -15.17 24.89
CA VAL A 16 24.34 -15.33 26.33
C VAL A 16 24.10 -16.82 26.60
N SER A 17 25.14 -17.49 27.09
CA SER A 17 25.03 -18.81 27.67
C SER A 17 24.38 -18.69 29.05
N CYS A 18 23.11 -19.11 29.17
CA CYS A 18 22.47 -19.35 30.47
C CYS A 18 22.76 -20.77 30.94
N SER A 19 23.58 -20.88 31.97
CA SER A 19 23.78 -22.09 32.75
C SER A 19 22.55 -22.42 33.60
N SER A 20 22.14 -23.67 33.52
CA SER A 20 21.08 -24.32 34.25
C SER A 20 21.25 -24.22 35.78
N LEU A 21 20.22 -23.74 36.46
CA LEU A 21 19.98 -24.07 37.89
C LEU A 21 18.71 -24.90 37.96
N SER A 22 18.94 -26.17 38.32
CA SER A 22 17.91 -27.14 38.70
C SER A 22 17.55 -26.92 40.16
N ALA A 23 16.25 -26.74 40.45
CA ALA A 23 15.70 -27.06 41.80
C ALA A 23 14.25 -27.52 41.61
N ALA A 24 14.05 -28.76 41.94
CA ALA A 24 12.74 -29.38 42.05
C ALA A 24 12.10 -29.00 43.38
N GLU A 25 10.79 -28.71 43.37
CA GLU A 25 9.90 -29.12 44.44
C GLU A 25 8.45 -29.11 43.96
N SER A 26 7.81 -30.25 44.09
CA SER A 26 6.43 -30.54 43.80
C SER A 26 5.53 -30.03 44.92
N VAL A 27 4.49 -29.27 44.58
CA VAL A 27 3.29 -29.13 45.41
C VAL A 27 2.07 -29.23 44.53
N GLU A 28 1.35 -30.34 44.64
CA GLU A 28 -0.03 -30.48 44.16
C GLU A 28 -0.94 -29.58 44.99
N THR A 29 -1.65 -28.67 44.36
CA THR A 29 -2.95 -28.19 44.85
C THR A 29 -3.88 -27.99 43.69
N THR A 30 -4.90 -28.81 43.66
CA THR A 30 -6.10 -28.66 42.81
C THR A 30 -6.85 -27.39 43.20
N ASP A 31 -6.98 -26.46 42.29
CA ASP A 31 -8.13 -25.58 42.20
C ASP A 31 -8.36 -25.14 40.74
N ALA A 32 -9.52 -25.54 40.24
CA ALA A 32 -9.92 -25.26 38.86
C ALA A 32 -10.50 -23.84 38.78
N SER A 33 -9.65 -22.84 38.56
CA SER A 33 -10.07 -21.59 37.97
C SER A 33 -9.84 -21.70 36.46
N ALA A 34 -10.90 -21.61 35.67
CA ALA A 34 -10.83 -21.59 34.21
C ALA A 34 -9.89 -20.47 33.77
N ALA A 35 -8.68 -20.82 33.40
CA ALA A 35 -7.75 -19.88 32.74
C ALA A 35 -8.40 -19.39 31.47
N ILE A 36 -8.53 -18.06 31.30
CA ILE A 36 -8.88 -17.45 30.06
C ILE A 36 -7.70 -17.71 29.12
N VAL A 37 -7.82 -18.74 28.31
CA VAL A 37 -6.88 -19.04 27.25
C VAL A 37 -7.28 -18.13 26.09
N LEU A 38 -6.47 -17.10 25.79
CA LEU A 38 -6.46 -16.56 24.43
C LEU A 38 -6.24 -17.77 23.51
N PRO A 39 -7.02 -17.95 22.44
CA PRO A 39 -6.79 -19.08 21.56
C PRO A 39 -5.30 -19.11 21.24
N GLU A 40 -4.69 -20.26 21.43
CA GLU A 40 -3.33 -20.56 21.02
C GLU A 40 -3.35 -20.50 19.49
N THR A 41 -3.35 -19.28 18.95
CA THR A 41 -3.01 -19.03 17.57
C THR A 41 -1.51 -19.22 17.54
N ALA A 42 -1.09 -20.47 17.38
CA ALA A 42 0.19 -20.73 16.78
C ALA A 42 0.31 -19.79 15.58
N VAL A 43 1.26 -18.86 15.63
CA VAL A 43 1.79 -18.28 14.41
C VAL A 43 2.55 -19.42 13.78
N GLU A 44 1.81 -20.33 13.16
CA GLU A 44 2.39 -21.42 12.40
C GLU A 44 3.19 -20.77 11.27
N GLY A 45 4.43 -21.12 11.15
CA GLY A 45 5.33 -20.64 10.10
C GLY A 45 4.95 -21.06 8.68
N ALA A 46 4.10 -22.02 8.51
CA ALA A 46 3.20 -22.14 7.37
C ALA A 46 1.92 -21.41 7.76
N ALA A 47 1.67 -20.22 7.23
CA ALA A 47 0.36 -19.61 7.31
C ALA A 47 -0.65 -20.70 6.98
N THR A 48 -1.50 -21.08 7.94
CA THR A 48 -2.66 -21.91 7.64
C THR A 48 -3.48 -21.09 6.68
N TYR A 49 -3.32 -21.39 5.40
CA TYR A 49 -4.05 -20.71 4.34
C TYR A 49 -5.52 -20.95 4.63
N SER A 50 -6.22 -19.91 5.04
CA SER A 50 -7.68 -19.90 4.96
C SER A 50 -8.02 -20.26 3.52
N ASP A 51 -9.16 -20.87 3.29
CA ASP A 51 -9.63 -21.29 1.96
C ASP A 51 -9.22 -20.22 0.92
N GLU A 52 -8.35 -20.60 -0.04
CA GLU A 52 -7.86 -19.71 -1.11
C GLU A 52 -8.99 -19.03 -1.89
N ASN A 53 -10.19 -19.53 -1.70
CA ASN A 53 -11.42 -19.01 -2.25
C ASN A 53 -12.19 -18.06 -1.33
N SER A 54 -11.70 -17.81 -0.12
CA SER A 54 -12.38 -16.94 0.87
C SER A 54 -12.19 -15.46 0.55
N PHE A 55 -13.23 -14.67 0.76
CA PHE A 55 -13.17 -13.20 0.72
C PHE A 55 -12.78 -12.59 2.06
N THR A 56 -12.74 -13.36 3.14
CA THR A 56 -12.43 -12.84 4.49
C THR A 56 -10.94 -12.64 4.74
N GLY A 57 -10.06 -13.19 3.88
CA GLY A 57 -8.61 -13.02 3.98
C GLY A 57 -7.97 -13.96 5.01
N PHE A 58 -6.66 -13.83 5.17
CA PHE A 58 -5.89 -14.63 6.11
C PHE A 58 -5.88 -14.01 7.51
N THR A 59 -5.87 -14.86 8.52
CA THR A 59 -5.54 -14.48 9.89
C THR A 59 -4.28 -15.27 10.32
N PRO A 60 -3.25 -14.61 10.91
CA PRO A 60 -3.20 -13.19 11.33
C PRO A 60 -2.95 -12.21 10.18
N VAL A 61 -3.38 -10.95 10.38
CA VAL A 61 -3.15 -9.83 9.46
C VAL A 61 -1.76 -9.26 9.75
N GLN A 62 -0.87 -9.25 8.75
CA GLN A 62 0.54 -8.85 8.94
C GLN A 62 0.70 -7.37 9.30
N VAL A 63 -0.19 -6.50 8.78
CA VAL A 63 -0.10 -5.05 9.03
C VAL A 63 -0.25 -4.67 10.50
N THR A 64 -0.78 -5.56 11.34
CA THR A 64 -0.92 -5.31 12.79
C THR A 64 0.34 -5.67 13.57
N LYS A 65 1.23 -6.51 13.05
CA LYS A 65 2.34 -7.13 13.79
C LYS A 65 1.86 -7.75 15.12
N SER A 66 0.71 -8.45 15.12
CA SER A 66 0.02 -8.99 16.29
C SER A 66 -0.73 -10.24 15.93
N SER A 67 -0.92 -11.13 16.89
CA SER A 67 -1.78 -12.30 16.78
C SER A 67 -3.26 -12.01 17.08
N VAL A 68 -3.59 -10.81 17.56
CA VAL A 68 -4.96 -10.39 17.88
C VAL A 68 -5.84 -10.42 16.63
N PRO A 69 -6.99 -11.08 16.66
CA PRO A 69 -7.92 -11.16 15.54
C PRO A 69 -8.38 -9.78 15.06
N LEU A 70 -8.65 -9.65 13.76
CA LEU A 70 -9.10 -8.39 13.16
C LEU A 70 -10.39 -7.86 13.81
N ALA A 71 -11.30 -8.74 14.23
CA ALA A 71 -12.53 -8.40 14.94
C ALA A 71 -12.28 -7.84 16.37
N GLU A 72 -11.11 -8.10 16.95
CA GLU A 72 -10.69 -7.62 18.27
C GLU A 72 -9.66 -6.49 18.20
N THR A 73 -9.29 -6.05 17.01
CA THR A 73 -8.35 -4.94 16.78
C THR A 73 -9.10 -3.61 16.72
N ALA A 74 -8.82 -2.69 17.66
CA ALA A 74 -9.51 -1.39 17.79
C ALA A 74 -9.02 -0.35 16.79
N GLN A 75 -8.99 -0.70 15.51
CA GLN A 75 -8.55 0.14 14.39
C GLN A 75 -9.21 -0.33 13.09
N THR A 76 -9.42 0.59 12.15
CA THR A 76 -9.99 0.25 10.84
C THR A 76 -8.91 -0.35 9.93
N ILE A 77 -9.07 -1.63 9.61
CA ILE A 77 -8.21 -2.38 8.69
C ILE A 77 -9.09 -3.05 7.66
N THR A 78 -8.66 -3.02 6.40
CA THR A 78 -9.32 -3.73 5.30
C THR A 78 -8.31 -4.66 4.65
N VAL A 79 -8.67 -5.92 4.47
CA VAL A 79 -7.87 -6.93 3.77
C VAL A 79 -8.54 -7.24 2.45
N VAL A 80 -7.79 -7.17 1.35
CA VAL A 80 -8.23 -7.58 0.01
C VAL A 80 -7.48 -8.87 -0.34
N PRO A 81 -8.09 -10.04 -0.16
CA PRO A 81 -7.43 -11.33 -0.34
C PRO A 81 -7.31 -11.71 -1.82
N ARG A 82 -6.46 -12.69 -2.11
CA ARG A 82 -6.21 -13.19 -3.45
C ARG A 82 -7.49 -13.58 -4.19
N ALA A 83 -8.46 -14.21 -3.51
CA ALA A 83 -9.75 -14.59 -4.08
C ALA A 83 -10.54 -13.41 -4.69
N VAL A 84 -10.50 -12.24 -4.04
CA VAL A 84 -11.10 -11.01 -4.59
C VAL A 84 -10.33 -10.54 -5.83
N LEU A 85 -8.99 -10.49 -5.74
CA LEU A 85 -8.12 -10.06 -6.83
C LEU A 85 -8.29 -10.93 -8.09
N ASP A 86 -8.39 -12.24 -7.91
CA ASP A 86 -8.56 -13.21 -9.01
C ASP A 86 -9.96 -13.13 -9.61
N SER A 87 -11.00 -13.02 -8.80
CA SER A 87 -12.38 -12.93 -9.29
C SER A 87 -12.61 -11.67 -10.15
N GLN A 88 -11.92 -10.58 -9.84
CA GLN A 88 -11.98 -9.31 -10.59
C GLN A 88 -10.96 -9.23 -11.73
N GLN A 89 -10.06 -10.21 -11.86
CA GLN A 89 -8.87 -10.10 -12.71
C GLN A 89 -8.16 -8.76 -12.49
N ALA A 90 -7.81 -8.46 -11.23
CA ALA A 90 -7.13 -7.25 -10.86
C ALA A 90 -5.69 -7.26 -11.43
N LEU A 91 -5.32 -6.22 -12.20
CA LEU A 91 -4.02 -6.13 -12.88
C LEU A 91 -3.03 -5.21 -12.16
N SER A 92 -3.53 -4.34 -11.28
CA SER A 92 -2.75 -3.30 -10.60
C SER A 92 -3.15 -3.13 -9.14
N LEU A 93 -2.26 -2.52 -8.34
CA LEU A 93 -2.59 -2.13 -6.97
C LEU A 93 -3.80 -1.17 -6.92
N THR A 94 -3.95 -0.30 -7.92
CA THR A 94 -5.14 0.55 -8.08
C THR A 94 -6.42 -0.28 -8.16
N ASP A 95 -6.42 -1.38 -8.92
CA ASP A 95 -7.59 -2.28 -9.01
C ASP A 95 -7.92 -2.93 -7.66
N ALA A 96 -6.90 -3.37 -6.91
CA ALA A 96 -7.09 -3.96 -5.59
C ALA A 96 -7.73 -2.96 -4.62
N LEU A 97 -7.22 -1.73 -4.60
CA LEU A 97 -7.64 -0.69 -3.65
C LEU A 97 -9.01 -0.09 -3.96
N GLN A 98 -9.56 -0.29 -5.15
CA GLN A 98 -10.93 0.08 -5.49
C GLN A 98 -11.99 -0.60 -4.60
N ASN A 99 -11.64 -1.70 -3.94
CA ASN A 99 -12.52 -2.42 -3.01
C ASN A 99 -12.52 -1.82 -1.60
N VAL A 100 -11.65 -0.85 -1.32
CA VAL A 100 -11.42 -0.31 0.01
C VAL A 100 -12.12 1.05 0.16
N PRO A 101 -13.19 1.18 0.95
CA PRO A 101 -13.85 2.45 1.18
C PRO A 101 -12.89 3.50 1.75
N GLY A 102 -13.01 4.77 1.33
CA GLY A 102 -12.15 5.86 1.81
C GLY A 102 -10.73 5.85 1.26
N VAL A 103 -10.44 4.98 0.29
CA VAL A 103 -9.18 4.96 -0.47
C VAL A 103 -9.47 5.39 -1.91
N SER A 104 -8.64 6.30 -2.42
CA SER A 104 -8.62 6.69 -3.83
C SER A 104 -7.21 6.43 -4.38
N ALA A 105 -7.12 5.66 -5.46
CA ALA A 105 -5.87 5.31 -6.11
C ALA A 105 -5.87 5.76 -7.59
N GLY A 106 -4.69 6.04 -8.14
CA GLY A 106 -4.53 6.43 -9.55
C GLY A 106 -5.15 7.79 -9.93
N THR A 107 -5.48 8.63 -8.95
CA THR A 107 -6.24 9.89 -9.16
C THR A 107 -5.48 10.98 -9.91
N TYR A 108 -4.15 10.88 -9.97
CA TYR A 108 -3.32 11.85 -10.70
C TYR A 108 -3.09 11.47 -12.17
N GLY A 109 -3.63 10.32 -12.62
CA GLY A 109 -3.44 9.82 -13.97
C GLY A 109 -1.99 9.43 -14.32
N ARG A 110 -1.16 9.25 -13.29
CA ARG A 110 0.26 8.87 -13.45
C ARG A 110 0.39 7.35 -13.58
N ARG A 111 0.07 6.83 -14.75
CA ARG A 111 0.20 5.38 -15.00
C ARG A 111 1.62 4.90 -14.75
N GLY A 112 1.75 3.73 -14.15
CA GLY A 112 3.03 3.15 -13.73
C GLY A 112 3.56 3.64 -12.37
N TRP A 113 2.78 4.48 -11.66
CA TRP A 113 3.04 4.94 -10.29
C TRP A 113 1.88 4.55 -9.38
N ASP A 114 2.15 4.24 -8.11
CA ASP A 114 1.13 3.94 -7.10
C ASP A 114 0.77 5.21 -6.32
N ASP A 115 -0.16 5.99 -6.86
CA ASP A 115 -0.66 7.20 -6.20
C ASP A 115 -1.82 6.83 -5.27
N LEU A 116 -1.67 7.13 -3.98
CA LEU A 116 -2.60 6.72 -2.93
C LEU A 116 -3.08 7.92 -2.11
N ILE A 117 -4.38 8.00 -1.89
CA ILE A 117 -5.04 8.90 -0.96
C ILE A 117 -5.90 8.04 -0.02
N ILE A 118 -5.65 8.10 1.28
CA ILE A 118 -6.40 7.38 2.31
C ILE A 118 -6.99 8.39 3.27
N ARG A 119 -8.31 8.31 3.53
CA ARG A 119 -9.02 9.29 4.37
C ARG A 119 -8.74 10.74 3.97
N GLY A 120 -8.65 10.99 2.66
CA GLY A 120 -8.38 12.31 2.11
C GLY A 120 -6.94 12.82 2.26
N GLN A 121 -6.03 12.05 2.84
CA GLN A 121 -4.62 12.40 2.97
C GLN A 121 -3.77 11.59 2.00
N VAL A 122 -2.77 12.24 1.38
CA VAL A 122 -1.78 11.54 0.55
C VAL A 122 -1.08 10.48 1.38
N ALA A 123 -0.98 9.26 0.85
CA ALA A 123 -0.36 8.11 1.50
C ALA A 123 0.59 7.34 0.57
N SER A 124 0.95 7.91 -0.58
CA SER A 124 1.79 7.25 -1.59
C SER A 124 3.16 6.81 -1.05
N ASP A 125 3.71 7.52 -0.05
CA ASP A 125 4.97 7.19 0.61
C ASP A 125 4.78 6.24 1.80
N SER A 126 3.60 5.69 2.02
CA SER A 126 3.28 4.72 3.07
C SER A 126 2.96 3.34 2.49
N LEU A 127 3.72 2.92 1.47
CA LEU A 127 3.61 1.61 0.84
C LEU A 127 4.67 0.66 1.39
N PHE A 128 4.21 -0.50 1.83
CA PHE A 128 5.01 -1.56 2.44
C PHE A 128 4.81 -2.88 1.70
N VAL A 129 5.80 -3.73 1.77
CA VAL A 129 5.73 -5.12 1.31
C VAL A 129 6.26 -5.99 2.43
N ASP A 130 5.49 -6.99 2.85
CA ASP A 130 5.80 -7.88 3.98
C ASP A 130 6.19 -7.11 5.25
N GLY A 131 5.49 -6.01 5.54
CA GLY A 131 5.73 -5.17 6.70
C GLY A 131 6.96 -4.25 6.64
N LEU A 132 7.74 -4.30 5.56
CA LEU A 132 8.92 -3.49 5.35
C LEU A 132 8.67 -2.39 4.30
N ARG A 133 9.16 -1.17 4.59
CA ARG A 133 8.98 -0.01 3.72
C ARG A 133 9.65 -0.21 2.35
N THR A 134 8.97 0.19 1.28
CA THR A 134 9.57 0.23 -0.07
C THR A 134 10.39 1.51 -0.25
N SER A 135 11.47 1.45 -1.05
CA SER A 135 12.33 2.61 -1.28
C SER A 135 11.72 3.63 -2.22
N SER A 136 10.99 3.13 -3.20
CA SER A 136 10.46 3.93 -4.31
C SER A 136 8.96 4.09 -4.25
N SER A 137 8.39 4.00 -3.08
CA SER A 137 6.98 3.92 -2.74
C SER A 137 5.97 4.01 -3.90
N ASN A 138 5.94 5.09 -4.65
CA ASN A 138 4.96 5.29 -5.72
C ASN A 138 5.55 5.40 -7.12
N ARG A 139 6.88 5.36 -7.30
CA ARG A 139 7.53 5.69 -8.59
C ARG A 139 7.69 4.49 -9.52
N VAL A 140 7.84 3.30 -8.95
CA VAL A 140 7.75 2.03 -9.68
C VAL A 140 6.56 1.27 -9.11
N ALA A 141 5.46 1.23 -9.87
CA ALA A 141 4.22 0.60 -9.40
C ALA A 141 4.44 -0.87 -9.09
N GLN A 142 3.86 -1.32 -7.98
CA GLN A 142 4.07 -2.65 -7.45
C GLN A 142 3.34 -3.71 -8.27
N GLN A 143 3.99 -4.87 -8.46
CA GLN A 143 3.40 -5.96 -9.21
C GLN A 143 2.43 -6.76 -8.32
N LEU A 144 1.13 -6.68 -8.65
CA LEU A 144 0.07 -7.31 -7.87
C LEU A 144 0.05 -8.84 -8.01
N PHE A 145 0.58 -9.40 -9.10
CA PHE A 145 0.58 -10.86 -9.30
C PHE A 145 1.35 -11.60 -8.22
N GLY A 146 2.45 -11.01 -7.70
CA GLY A 146 3.22 -11.56 -6.59
C GLY A 146 2.56 -11.44 -5.22
N ALA A 147 1.41 -10.77 -5.12
CA ALA A 147 0.69 -10.58 -3.86
C ALA A 147 -0.22 -11.75 -3.53
N GLU A 148 -0.25 -12.17 -2.27
CA GLU A 148 -1.25 -13.05 -1.69
C GLU A 148 -2.48 -12.25 -1.22
N GLN A 149 -2.22 -11.09 -0.60
CA GLN A 149 -3.26 -10.14 -0.19
C GLN A 149 -2.71 -8.72 -0.12
N VAL A 150 -3.61 -7.75 -0.09
CA VAL A 150 -3.33 -6.34 0.15
C VAL A 150 -4.05 -5.90 1.41
N GLU A 151 -3.32 -5.35 2.36
CA GLU A 151 -3.83 -4.90 3.64
C GLU A 151 -3.76 -3.38 3.72
N VAL A 152 -4.84 -2.75 4.17
CA VAL A 152 -4.91 -1.30 4.34
C VAL A 152 -5.24 -0.96 5.78
N LEU A 153 -4.27 -0.43 6.51
CA LEU A 153 -4.41 0.12 7.84
C LEU A 153 -4.69 1.61 7.72
N LYS A 154 -5.84 2.09 8.18
CA LYS A 154 -6.27 3.47 8.00
C LYS A 154 -5.96 4.35 9.21
N GLY A 155 -5.52 5.58 8.94
CA GLY A 155 -5.10 6.55 9.96
C GLY A 155 -3.65 6.40 10.39
N PRO A 156 -3.18 7.22 11.36
CA PRO A 156 -1.80 7.25 11.82
C PRO A 156 -1.32 5.89 12.33
N ALA A 157 -0.16 5.43 11.83
CA ALA A 157 0.37 4.09 12.10
C ALA A 157 1.86 4.10 12.48
N SER A 158 2.41 5.24 12.91
CA SER A 158 3.84 5.34 13.20
C SER A 158 4.29 4.43 14.34
N LEU A 159 3.42 4.10 15.30
CA LEU A 159 3.75 3.12 16.36
C LEU A 159 4.41 1.86 15.80
N LEU A 160 3.92 1.32 14.69
CA LEU A 160 4.41 0.07 14.12
C LEU A 160 5.35 0.25 12.93
N TYR A 161 5.28 1.41 12.25
CA TYR A 161 5.90 1.60 10.94
C TYR A 161 6.83 2.81 10.84
N GLY A 162 6.99 3.59 11.92
CA GLY A 162 7.87 4.77 11.95
C GLY A 162 7.40 5.87 11.00
N LEU A 163 8.20 6.14 9.98
CA LEU A 163 7.93 7.20 9.00
C LEU A 163 6.71 6.87 8.15
N VAL A 164 5.51 7.33 8.52
CA VAL A 164 4.29 7.12 7.72
C VAL A 164 3.45 8.38 7.64
N MET A 165 2.85 8.56 6.46
CA MET A 165 1.87 9.61 6.20
C MET A 165 0.60 9.37 7.05
N PRO A 166 -0.08 10.42 7.52
CA PRO A 166 -1.18 10.29 8.46
C PRO A 166 -2.43 9.57 7.92
N GLY A 167 -2.57 9.44 6.60
CA GLY A 167 -3.69 8.74 5.97
C GLY A 167 -3.74 7.25 6.29
N GLY A 168 -2.58 6.60 6.40
CA GLY A 168 -2.49 5.16 6.68
C GLY A 168 -1.36 4.46 5.94
N VAL A 169 -1.40 3.14 5.99
CA VAL A 169 -0.42 2.22 5.40
C VAL A 169 -1.11 1.25 4.45
N VAL A 170 -0.50 0.99 3.31
CA VAL A 170 -0.83 -0.14 2.44
C VAL A 170 0.31 -1.15 2.54
N ASN A 171 -0.01 -2.38 2.93
CA ASN A 171 0.94 -3.48 3.00
C ASN A 171 0.57 -4.56 1.98
N ILE A 172 1.51 -4.93 1.13
CA ILE A 172 1.37 -6.04 0.19
C ILE A 172 2.02 -7.26 0.82
N VAL A 173 1.25 -8.30 1.06
CA VAL A 173 1.76 -9.59 1.54
C VAL A 173 2.11 -10.44 0.33
N THR A 174 3.36 -10.86 0.23
CA THR A 174 3.84 -11.65 -0.91
C THR A 174 3.51 -13.13 -0.76
N LYS A 175 3.39 -13.81 -1.90
CA LYS A 175 3.16 -15.25 -1.98
C LYS A 175 4.30 -16.05 -1.35
N ARG A 176 3.97 -17.03 -0.50
CA ARG A 176 4.91 -17.91 0.21
C ARG A 176 4.90 -19.32 -0.37
N PRO A 177 5.98 -20.12 -0.22
CA PRO A 177 5.96 -21.56 -0.51
C PRO A 177 4.85 -22.27 0.25
N LYS A 178 4.32 -23.35 -0.34
CA LYS A 178 3.28 -24.21 0.23
C LYS A 178 3.84 -25.62 0.45
N ALA A 179 3.22 -26.35 1.39
CA ALA A 179 3.59 -27.74 1.68
C ALA A 179 3.21 -28.70 0.55
N ASP A 180 2.13 -28.40 -0.17
CA ASP A 180 1.64 -29.24 -1.26
C ASP A 180 2.21 -28.77 -2.62
N PRO A 181 2.54 -29.69 -3.53
CA PRO A 181 2.96 -29.33 -4.88
C PRO A 181 1.79 -28.75 -5.67
N PHE A 182 2.04 -27.72 -6.45
CA PHE A 182 1.05 -27.09 -7.32
C PHE A 182 1.70 -26.43 -8.54
N ALA A 183 0.94 -26.30 -9.61
CA ALA A 183 1.34 -25.53 -10.79
C ALA A 183 0.14 -24.84 -11.41
N ASN A 184 0.17 -23.52 -11.47
CA ASN A 184 -0.85 -22.67 -12.08
C ASN A 184 -0.24 -21.90 -13.24
N ILE A 185 -0.81 -22.03 -14.43
CA ILE A 185 -0.38 -21.31 -15.64
C ILE A 185 -1.61 -20.69 -16.26
N ASP A 186 -1.59 -19.37 -16.51
CA ASP A 186 -2.71 -18.66 -17.09
C ASP A 186 -2.26 -17.81 -18.29
N PHE A 187 -3.13 -17.74 -19.30
CA PHE A 187 -3.03 -16.83 -20.43
C PHE A 187 -4.27 -15.96 -20.47
N THR A 188 -4.05 -14.64 -20.48
CA THR A 188 -5.12 -13.65 -20.58
C THR A 188 -4.96 -12.85 -21.86
N TYR A 189 -6.06 -12.71 -22.59
CA TYR A 189 -6.18 -11.84 -23.76
C TYR A 189 -7.35 -10.88 -23.54
N GLY A 190 -7.20 -9.62 -23.97
CA GLY A 190 -8.27 -8.65 -23.72
C GLY A 190 -8.25 -7.44 -24.65
N SER A 191 -9.16 -6.52 -24.37
CA SER A 191 -9.22 -5.21 -25.03
C SER A 191 -7.89 -4.50 -24.98
N ASN A 192 -7.67 -3.55 -25.87
CA ASN A 192 -6.43 -2.78 -25.99
C ASN A 192 -5.20 -3.69 -26.19
N ASP A 193 -5.38 -4.79 -26.93
CA ASP A 193 -4.34 -5.76 -27.24
C ASP A 193 -3.62 -6.31 -25.98
N LEU A 194 -4.34 -6.42 -24.87
CA LEU A 194 -3.82 -7.03 -23.66
C LEU A 194 -3.42 -8.48 -23.94
N ARG A 195 -2.18 -8.81 -23.65
CA ARG A 195 -1.62 -10.16 -23.71
C ARG A 195 -0.83 -10.40 -22.44
N GLN A 196 -1.25 -11.36 -21.63
CA GLN A 196 -0.58 -11.68 -20.39
C GLN A 196 -0.42 -13.18 -20.24
N GLY A 197 0.77 -13.62 -19.89
CA GLY A 197 1.09 -14.95 -19.43
C GLY A 197 1.56 -14.90 -17.98
N THR A 198 1.03 -15.80 -17.14
CA THR A 198 1.47 -15.94 -15.76
C THR A 198 1.73 -17.39 -15.42
N PHE A 199 2.64 -17.61 -14.48
CA PHE A 199 2.86 -18.92 -13.87
C PHE A 199 3.09 -18.77 -12.37
N ASP A 200 2.67 -19.79 -11.61
CA ASP A 200 2.85 -19.88 -10.18
C ASP A 200 2.98 -21.35 -9.80
N VAL A 201 4.20 -21.76 -9.51
CA VAL A 201 4.54 -23.16 -9.29
C VAL A 201 5.28 -23.33 -7.97
N GLY A 202 5.00 -24.40 -7.27
CA GLY A 202 5.67 -24.71 -6.02
C GLY A 202 5.68 -26.21 -5.72
N THR A 203 6.65 -26.60 -4.90
CA THR A 203 6.78 -28.00 -4.46
C THR A 203 7.54 -28.08 -3.14
N PRO A 204 7.20 -29.01 -2.25
CA PRO A 204 8.07 -29.34 -1.14
C PRO A 204 9.39 -29.93 -1.67
N LEU A 205 10.50 -29.60 -1.02
CA LEU A 205 11.84 -30.11 -1.30
C LEU A 205 12.23 -31.27 -0.37
N SER A 206 11.43 -31.51 0.68
CA SER A 206 11.62 -32.57 1.65
C SER A 206 10.33 -33.36 1.87
N GLU A 207 10.43 -34.65 2.13
CA GLU A 207 9.27 -35.55 2.35
C GLU A 207 8.40 -35.11 3.55
N ASN A 208 9.00 -34.45 4.54
CA ASN A 208 8.31 -33.95 5.73
C ASN A 208 7.77 -32.53 5.59
N GLY A 209 7.84 -31.92 4.40
CA GLY A 209 7.36 -30.56 4.14
C GLY A 209 8.19 -29.43 4.76
N LYS A 210 9.28 -29.74 5.49
CA LYS A 210 10.13 -28.74 6.18
C LYS A 210 10.96 -27.86 5.26
N ALA A 211 10.97 -28.13 3.98
CA ALA A 211 11.56 -27.26 2.96
C ALA A 211 10.64 -27.20 1.76
N ALA A 212 10.31 -26.02 1.28
CA ALA A 212 9.45 -25.82 0.13
C ALA A 212 9.93 -24.62 -0.71
N ILE A 213 9.76 -24.72 -2.01
CA ILE A 213 10.06 -23.66 -2.97
C ILE A 213 8.81 -23.23 -3.71
N ARG A 214 8.74 -21.93 -4.03
CA ARG A 214 7.73 -21.37 -4.95
C ARG A 214 8.41 -20.45 -5.94
N LEU A 215 7.98 -20.49 -7.17
CA LEU A 215 8.38 -19.57 -8.21
C LEU A 215 7.13 -19.04 -8.89
N ASN A 216 6.94 -17.72 -8.89
CA ASN A 216 5.85 -17.10 -9.62
C ASN A 216 6.39 -16.02 -10.57
N GLY A 217 5.66 -15.80 -11.67
CA GLY A 217 6.10 -14.85 -12.68
C GLY A 217 5.00 -14.42 -13.63
N LEU A 218 5.24 -13.28 -14.27
CA LEU A 218 4.31 -12.63 -15.18
C LEU A 218 5.07 -11.99 -16.34
N SER A 219 4.48 -12.08 -17.54
CA SER A 219 4.83 -11.24 -18.67
C SER A 219 3.54 -10.66 -19.26
N SER A 220 3.48 -9.35 -19.42
CA SER A 220 2.28 -8.64 -19.87
C SER A 220 2.64 -7.52 -20.84
N ALA A 221 1.80 -7.33 -21.85
CA ALA A 221 1.84 -6.18 -22.75
C ALA A 221 0.42 -5.73 -23.07
N SER A 222 0.19 -4.43 -23.12
CA SER A 222 -1.10 -3.84 -23.49
C SER A 222 -0.91 -2.46 -24.08
N ASN A 223 -1.85 -2.04 -24.94
CA ASN A 223 -2.10 -0.64 -25.21
C ASN A 223 -3.01 -0.05 -24.12
N ASP A 224 -3.22 1.26 -24.18
CA ASP A 224 -4.19 1.99 -23.36
C ASP A 224 -5.39 2.40 -24.24
N SER A 225 -6.47 2.87 -23.63
CA SER A 225 -7.56 3.54 -24.33
C SER A 225 -7.14 4.87 -24.95
N THR A 226 -6.09 5.50 -24.44
CA THR A 226 -5.47 6.70 -25.01
C THR A 226 -4.55 6.31 -26.16
N ASP A 227 -4.68 6.96 -27.33
CA ASP A 227 -3.85 6.70 -28.49
C ASP A 227 -2.36 6.83 -28.18
N HIS A 228 -1.52 5.98 -28.79
CA HIS A 228 -0.06 5.95 -28.59
C HIS A 228 0.44 5.57 -27.19
N VAL A 229 -0.45 5.30 -26.25
CA VAL A 229 -0.07 4.87 -24.88
C VAL A 229 -0.07 3.35 -24.81
N TRP A 230 1.01 2.80 -24.28
CA TRP A 230 1.21 1.36 -24.12
C TRP A 230 2.00 1.06 -22.84
N SER A 231 1.94 -0.18 -22.38
CA SER A 231 2.75 -0.69 -21.29
C SER A 231 3.21 -2.12 -21.52
N LYS A 232 4.40 -2.45 -21.02
CA LYS A 232 4.96 -3.81 -20.96
C LYS A 232 5.50 -4.03 -19.56
N SER A 233 5.34 -5.24 -19.04
CA SER A 233 5.82 -5.61 -17.70
C SER A 233 6.27 -7.05 -17.67
N SER A 234 7.38 -7.31 -17.01
CA SER A 234 7.82 -8.65 -16.61
C SER A 234 8.10 -8.69 -15.12
N TYR A 235 7.85 -9.83 -14.51
CA TYR A 235 8.04 -10.06 -13.08
C TYR A 235 8.41 -11.52 -12.83
N ILE A 236 9.32 -11.74 -11.89
CA ILE A 236 9.68 -13.06 -11.40
C ILE A 236 10.00 -12.99 -9.91
N ALA A 237 9.49 -13.93 -9.14
CA ALA A 237 9.70 -13.98 -7.69
C ALA A 237 9.91 -15.42 -7.20
N PRO A 238 11.16 -15.86 -7.00
CA PRO A 238 11.48 -17.08 -6.28
C PRO A 238 11.36 -16.87 -4.76
N SER A 239 10.92 -17.90 -4.06
CA SER A 239 10.92 -17.97 -2.60
C SER A 239 11.24 -19.37 -2.11
N LEU A 240 11.89 -19.46 -0.94
CA LEU A 240 12.30 -20.72 -0.31
C LEU A 240 11.98 -20.64 1.17
N SER A 241 11.17 -21.56 1.67
CA SER A 241 10.92 -21.74 3.10
C SER A 241 11.69 -22.95 3.63
N LEU A 242 12.27 -22.78 4.80
CA LEU A 242 13.05 -23.79 5.53
C LEU A 242 12.60 -23.78 6.99
N ASP A 243 12.12 -24.90 7.49
CA ASP A 243 11.72 -25.09 8.88
C ASP A 243 12.79 -25.89 9.61
N PHE A 244 13.45 -25.26 10.57
CA PHE A 244 14.49 -25.86 11.39
C PHE A 244 13.91 -26.38 12.71
N GLY A 245 13.22 -27.53 12.63
CA GLY A 245 12.44 -28.07 13.74
C GLY A 245 11.03 -27.42 13.82
N ASP A 246 10.40 -27.54 14.99
CA ASP A 246 9.05 -26.99 15.20
C ASP A 246 9.08 -25.53 15.69
N ASP A 247 10.29 -25.02 15.96
CA ASP A 247 10.50 -23.74 16.62
C ASP A 247 11.00 -22.63 15.69
N THR A 248 11.54 -22.96 14.52
CA THR A 248 12.20 -21.96 13.68
C THR A 248 11.78 -22.05 12.23
N ASP A 249 11.13 -21.00 11.74
CA ASP A 249 10.75 -20.81 10.34
C ASP A 249 11.64 -19.75 9.70
N PHE A 250 12.17 -20.06 8.53
CA PHE A 250 13.02 -19.15 7.77
C PHE A 250 12.58 -19.14 6.30
N THR A 251 12.20 -17.97 5.80
CA THR A 251 11.77 -17.83 4.40
C THR A 251 12.63 -16.80 3.68
N ILE A 252 13.31 -17.20 2.61
CA ILE A 252 14.02 -16.31 1.69
C ILE A 252 13.03 -15.86 0.60
N LEU A 253 13.08 -14.57 0.29
CA LEU A 253 12.21 -13.92 -0.68
C LEU A 253 13.06 -13.08 -1.63
N ALA A 254 12.86 -13.28 -2.92
CA ALA A 254 13.47 -12.43 -3.93
C ALA A 254 12.43 -12.06 -5.00
N SER A 255 12.63 -10.93 -5.66
CA SER A 255 11.86 -10.56 -6.83
C SER A 255 12.64 -9.63 -7.76
N HIS A 256 12.33 -9.74 -9.04
CA HIS A 256 12.74 -8.79 -10.07
C HIS A 256 11.53 -8.37 -10.87
N GLN A 257 11.40 -7.06 -11.14
CA GLN A 257 10.41 -6.54 -12.09
C GLN A 257 11.06 -5.55 -13.06
N ASP A 258 10.55 -5.56 -14.28
CA ASP A 258 10.89 -4.64 -15.35
C ASP A 258 9.60 -4.11 -15.98
N ARG A 259 9.52 -2.78 -16.16
CA ARG A 259 8.33 -2.13 -16.75
C ARG A 259 8.77 -1.06 -17.73
N SER A 260 8.11 -1.06 -18.89
CA SER A 260 8.23 0.03 -19.87
C SER A 260 6.84 0.54 -20.24
N TYR A 261 6.65 1.86 -20.26
CA TYR A 261 5.35 2.44 -20.58
C TYR A 261 5.46 3.89 -21.05
N ILE A 262 4.52 4.31 -21.89
CA ILE A 262 4.33 5.73 -22.20
C ILE A 262 3.54 6.38 -21.06
N ARG A 263 4.14 7.39 -20.43
CA ARG A 263 3.48 8.16 -19.37
C ARG A 263 2.70 9.31 -19.95
N GLN A 264 1.44 9.43 -19.55
CA GLN A 264 0.55 10.55 -19.89
C GLN A 264 -0.18 11.03 -18.62
N GLN A 265 -0.73 12.24 -18.63
CA GLN A 265 -1.45 12.82 -17.48
C GLN A 265 -2.93 13.12 -17.75
N GLY A 266 -3.41 12.94 -18.97
CA GLY A 266 -4.78 13.23 -19.38
C GLY A 266 -4.91 14.46 -20.26
N ILE A 267 -6.10 15.06 -20.28
CA ILE A 267 -6.48 16.15 -21.17
C ILE A 267 -6.78 17.44 -20.38
N PRO A 268 -6.71 18.64 -21.02
CA PRO A 268 -7.05 19.90 -20.33
C PRO A 268 -8.48 19.89 -19.77
N PRO A 269 -8.71 20.32 -18.52
CA PRO A 269 -10.03 20.23 -17.88
C PRO A 269 -11.14 20.99 -18.61
N SER A 270 -10.82 22.10 -19.27
CA SER A 270 -11.80 22.93 -20.00
C SER A 270 -12.39 22.28 -21.25
N VAL A 271 -11.78 21.21 -21.74
CA VAL A 271 -12.21 20.44 -22.92
C VAL A 271 -12.59 19.00 -22.62
N ALA A 272 -12.61 18.63 -21.37
CA ALA A 272 -13.13 17.33 -20.92
C ALA A 272 -14.56 17.14 -21.44
N GLY A 273 -14.85 15.98 -22.05
CA GLY A 273 -16.11 15.69 -22.73
C GLY A 273 -16.37 16.45 -24.02
N LYS A 274 -15.40 17.24 -24.55
CA LYS A 274 -15.53 18.00 -25.81
C LYS A 274 -14.50 17.59 -26.87
N VAL A 275 -13.49 16.84 -26.49
CA VAL A 275 -12.48 16.22 -27.35
C VAL A 275 -12.57 14.70 -27.23
N SER A 276 -11.93 13.99 -28.15
CA SER A 276 -11.86 12.53 -28.06
C SER A 276 -11.28 12.09 -26.70
N ARG A 277 -11.91 11.12 -26.05
CA ARG A 277 -11.36 10.45 -24.85
C ARG A 277 -10.07 9.69 -25.14
N HIS A 278 -9.77 9.42 -26.41
CA HIS A 278 -8.54 8.78 -26.86
C HIS A 278 -7.41 9.77 -27.15
N LEU A 279 -7.68 11.10 -27.00
CA LEU A 279 -6.69 12.13 -27.29
C LEU A 279 -5.42 11.96 -26.46
N PHE A 280 -4.31 11.76 -27.16
CA PHE A 280 -2.98 11.80 -26.57
C PHE A 280 -2.41 13.22 -26.58
N THR A 281 -2.03 13.73 -25.44
CA THR A 281 -1.44 15.09 -25.31
C THR A 281 0.08 15.08 -25.33
N GLY A 282 0.70 13.89 -25.39
CA GLY A 282 2.14 13.68 -25.51
C GLY A 282 2.70 13.72 -26.91
N GLU A 283 3.84 13.12 -27.11
CA GLU A 283 4.45 12.80 -28.38
C GLU A 283 4.69 11.30 -28.53
N PRO A 284 4.31 10.65 -29.63
CA PRO A 284 4.53 9.21 -29.81
C PRO A 284 5.99 8.78 -29.71
N ASP A 285 6.91 9.68 -30.09
CA ASP A 285 8.37 9.45 -30.06
C ASP A 285 9.02 9.91 -28.74
N GLN A 286 8.24 10.26 -27.69
CA GLN A 286 8.82 10.53 -26.38
C GLN A 286 9.47 9.26 -25.81
N ASP A 287 10.59 9.42 -25.10
CA ASP A 287 11.24 8.28 -24.45
C ASP A 287 10.29 7.64 -23.44
N PRO A 288 9.96 6.34 -23.57
CA PRO A 288 9.10 5.66 -22.62
C PRO A 288 9.76 5.64 -21.25
N TYR A 289 8.94 5.63 -20.21
CA TYR A 289 9.43 5.31 -18.89
C TYR A 289 9.84 3.85 -18.85
N HIS A 290 11.04 3.61 -18.32
CA HIS A 290 11.61 2.31 -18.06
C HIS A 290 11.97 2.23 -16.59
N GLY A 291 11.32 1.33 -15.87
CA GLY A 291 11.50 1.12 -14.44
C GLY A 291 11.87 -0.31 -14.13
N GLN A 292 12.94 -0.49 -13.35
CA GLN A 292 13.37 -1.79 -12.84
C GLN A 292 13.42 -1.76 -11.32
N GLU A 293 13.14 -2.89 -10.69
CA GLU A 293 13.23 -3.05 -9.26
C GLU A 293 13.68 -4.47 -8.90
N ASN A 294 14.65 -4.58 -7.99
CA ASN A 294 15.13 -5.83 -7.43
C ASN A 294 14.92 -5.84 -5.92
N ARG A 295 14.56 -7.00 -5.38
CA ARG A 295 14.41 -7.24 -3.95
C ARG A 295 15.07 -8.55 -3.56
N LEU A 296 15.72 -8.55 -2.40
CA LEU A 296 16.20 -9.75 -1.74
C LEU A 296 16.05 -9.56 -0.23
N GLY A 297 15.47 -10.54 0.42
CA GLY A 297 15.25 -10.47 1.85
C GLY A 297 14.91 -11.82 2.46
N TYR A 298 14.64 -11.80 3.74
CA TYR A 298 14.15 -12.98 4.47
C TYR A 298 13.22 -12.57 5.59
N ALA A 299 12.40 -13.53 5.99
CA ALA A 299 11.61 -13.52 7.21
C ALA A 299 12.06 -14.71 8.08
N LEU A 300 12.36 -14.45 9.34
CA LEU A 300 12.72 -15.43 10.37
C LEU A 300 11.74 -15.32 11.53
N THR A 301 11.21 -16.44 11.96
CA THR A 301 10.46 -16.58 13.21
C THR A 301 11.09 -17.67 14.04
N HIS A 302 11.39 -17.39 15.31
CA HIS A 302 11.88 -18.38 16.27
C HIS A 302 11.06 -18.34 17.55
N ARG A 303 10.53 -19.50 17.95
CA ARG A 303 9.71 -19.71 19.16
C ARG A 303 10.58 -20.33 20.23
N PHE A 304 10.77 -19.61 21.34
CA PHE A 304 11.55 -20.10 22.47
C PHE A 304 10.66 -20.92 23.40
N ASP A 305 11.21 -21.93 24.07
CA ASP A 305 10.51 -22.79 25.04
C ASP A 305 9.84 -22.01 26.19
N ASN A 306 10.33 -20.81 26.49
CA ASN A 306 9.78 -19.93 27.51
C ASN A 306 8.59 -19.06 27.06
N GLY A 307 8.05 -19.32 25.86
CA GLY A 307 6.89 -18.64 25.27
C GLY A 307 7.17 -17.30 24.63
N TRP A 308 8.43 -16.89 24.46
CA TRP A 308 8.79 -15.75 23.61
C TRP A 308 8.88 -16.17 22.16
N THR A 309 8.44 -15.30 21.27
CA THR A 309 8.63 -15.43 19.81
C THR A 309 9.49 -14.28 19.32
N PHE A 310 10.57 -14.57 18.66
CA PHE A 310 11.42 -13.59 17.97
C PHE A 310 11.10 -13.58 16.48
N ASN A 311 10.77 -12.42 15.95
CA ASN A 311 10.58 -12.21 14.52
C ASN A 311 11.63 -11.23 14.00
N GLN A 312 12.21 -11.56 12.85
CA GLN A 312 13.13 -10.69 12.14
C GLN A 312 12.82 -10.69 10.65
N ASN A 313 12.61 -9.51 10.09
CA ASN A 313 12.43 -9.29 8.67
C ASN A 313 13.54 -8.37 8.17
N LEU A 314 14.26 -8.79 7.14
CA LEU A 314 15.27 -7.99 6.46
C LEU A 314 14.99 -7.94 4.98
N ARG A 315 15.11 -6.76 4.37
CA ARG A 315 15.08 -6.63 2.92
C ARG A 315 16.04 -5.55 2.43
N TRP A 316 16.81 -5.92 1.42
CA TRP A 316 17.46 -5.02 0.49
C TRP A 316 16.63 -4.87 -0.76
N GLN A 317 16.58 -3.65 -1.30
CA GLN A 317 15.86 -3.31 -2.50
C GLN A 317 16.64 -2.24 -3.25
N ASP A 318 16.71 -2.33 -4.58
CA ASP A 318 17.16 -1.25 -5.45
C ASP A 318 16.17 -1.02 -6.60
N TYR A 319 16.20 0.19 -7.17
CA TYR A 319 15.42 0.51 -8.34
C TYR A 319 16.07 1.54 -9.22
N THR A 320 15.69 1.53 -10.49
CA THR A 320 15.97 2.58 -11.46
C THR A 320 14.69 2.95 -12.19
N LEU A 321 14.55 4.22 -12.56
CA LEU A 321 13.45 4.72 -13.38
C LEU A 321 13.95 5.85 -14.27
N SER A 322 13.74 5.76 -15.58
CA SER A 322 14.08 6.83 -16.51
C SER A 322 12.99 6.99 -17.57
N GLY A 323 12.83 8.17 -18.14
CA GLY A 323 11.88 8.43 -19.20
C GLY A 323 11.42 9.88 -19.29
N GLN A 324 10.57 10.15 -20.27
CA GLN A 324 10.04 11.48 -20.56
C GLN A 324 8.55 11.57 -20.32
N LEU A 325 8.12 12.64 -19.67
CA LEU A 325 6.72 13.02 -19.55
C LEU A 325 6.49 14.32 -20.32
N VAL A 326 5.67 14.24 -21.36
CA VAL A 326 5.10 15.43 -22.01
C VAL A 326 3.87 15.85 -21.21
N ALA A 327 3.98 16.95 -20.49
CA ALA A 327 2.91 17.48 -19.63
C ALA A 327 2.10 18.55 -20.35
N ALA A 328 0.77 18.51 -20.16
CA ALA A 328 -0.14 19.55 -20.62
C ALA A 328 0.09 20.86 -19.84
N GLY A 329 0.26 21.95 -20.55
CA GLY A 329 0.33 23.30 -20.02
C GLY A 329 -0.98 24.06 -20.27
N VAL A 330 -0.85 25.38 -20.54
CA VAL A 330 -2.00 26.24 -20.78
C VAL A 330 -2.59 25.99 -22.16
N LEU A 331 -3.91 25.82 -22.21
CA LEU A 331 -4.69 25.76 -23.45
C LEU A 331 -5.18 27.16 -23.82
N THR A 332 -4.87 27.61 -25.06
CA THR A 332 -5.36 28.87 -25.62
C THR A 332 -6.05 28.60 -26.95
N GLY A 333 -7.38 28.75 -26.99
CA GLY A 333 -8.19 28.34 -28.13
C GLY A 333 -8.05 26.82 -28.37
N SER A 334 -7.54 26.43 -29.54
CA SER A 334 -7.23 25.03 -29.90
C SER A 334 -5.79 24.61 -29.60
N THR A 335 -4.94 25.55 -29.17
CA THR A 335 -3.49 25.35 -29.03
C THR A 335 -3.12 25.02 -27.57
N LEU A 336 -2.68 23.81 -27.35
CA LEU A 336 -2.16 23.34 -26.06
C LEU A 336 -0.64 23.56 -26.00
N LYS A 337 -0.18 24.42 -25.12
CA LYS A 337 1.26 24.48 -24.77
C LYS A 337 1.64 23.24 -24.00
N ARG A 338 2.84 22.75 -24.23
CA ARG A 338 3.36 21.53 -23.58
C ARG A 338 4.77 21.78 -23.07
N SER A 339 5.16 21.02 -22.08
CA SER A 339 6.54 20.96 -21.57
C SER A 339 6.93 19.50 -21.37
N VAL A 340 8.23 19.21 -21.40
CA VAL A 340 8.72 17.86 -21.19
C VAL A 340 9.60 17.82 -19.96
N THR A 341 9.36 16.84 -19.09
CA THR A 341 10.29 16.48 -18.03
C THR A 341 11.00 15.20 -18.43
N ASP A 342 12.30 15.28 -18.67
CA ASP A 342 13.20 14.13 -18.81
C ASP A 342 13.73 13.82 -17.41
N GLN A 343 13.51 12.59 -16.93
CA GLN A 343 13.71 12.21 -15.54
C GLN A 343 14.52 10.90 -15.44
N GLN A 344 15.49 10.91 -14.53
CA GLN A 344 16.24 9.73 -14.14
C GLN A 344 16.23 9.65 -12.60
N LEU A 345 15.81 8.52 -12.08
CA LEU A 345 15.73 8.21 -10.66
C LEU A 345 16.43 6.88 -10.42
N SER A 346 17.17 6.79 -9.35
CA SER A 346 17.70 5.52 -8.85
C SER A 346 17.74 5.53 -7.34
N GLY A 347 17.61 4.38 -6.72
CA GLY A 347 17.66 4.31 -5.28
C GLY A 347 17.94 2.92 -4.74
N ASP A 348 18.40 2.88 -3.50
CA ASP A 348 18.59 1.68 -2.72
C ASP A 348 17.98 1.81 -1.32
N ASN A 349 17.53 0.69 -0.77
CA ASN A 349 16.91 0.63 0.54
C ASN A 349 17.34 -0.64 1.28
N ILE A 350 17.67 -0.49 2.56
CA ILE A 350 17.77 -1.59 3.53
C ILE A 350 16.78 -1.31 4.64
N SER A 351 15.86 -2.26 4.82
CA SER A 351 14.88 -2.25 5.91
C SER A 351 15.04 -3.48 6.76
N LEU A 352 15.08 -3.30 8.07
CA LEU A 352 15.17 -4.35 9.07
C LEU A 352 14.15 -4.08 10.17
N ASP A 353 13.36 -5.09 10.52
CA ASP A 353 12.45 -5.07 11.67
C ASP A 353 12.75 -6.28 12.54
N ASN A 354 12.98 -6.05 13.82
CA ASN A 354 13.17 -7.09 14.84
C ASN A 354 12.14 -6.89 15.93
N ASN A 355 11.43 -7.93 16.32
CA ASN A 355 10.55 -7.84 17.46
C ASN A 355 10.54 -9.14 18.27
N LEU A 356 10.27 -8.98 19.56
CA LEU A 356 10.00 -10.03 20.53
C LEU A 356 8.55 -9.93 20.95
N GLN A 357 7.83 -11.04 20.88
CA GLN A 357 6.43 -11.14 21.30
C GLN A 357 6.27 -12.19 22.38
N ARG A 358 5.36 -11.95 23.32
CA ARG A 358 4.97 -12.93 24.30
C ARG A 358 3.53 -12.71 24.75
N THR A 359 2.77 -13.81 24.82
CA THR A 359 1.47 -13.84 25.47
C THR A 359 1.62 -14.46 26.84
N PHE A 360 1.05 -13.83 27.89
CA PHE A 360 1.06 -14.33 29.24
C PHE A 360 -0.13 -13.79 30.05
N ASN A 361 -0.49 -14.50 31.13
CA ASN A 361 -1.55 -14.06 32.02
C ASN A 361 -0.96 -13.43 33.30
N LEU A 362 -1.58 -12.34 33.76
CA LEU A 362 -1.26 -11.70 35.02
C LEU A 362 -2.57 -11.48 35.81
N GLY A 363 -2.86 -12.37 36.76
CA GLY A 363 -4.17 -12.41 37.41
C GLY A 363 -5.28 -12.67 36.38
N ASP A 364 -6.29 -11.80 36.36
CA ASP A 364 -7.44 -11.89 35.45
C ASP A 364 -7.21 -11.21 34.10
N THR A 365 -5.98 -10.84 33.79
CA THR A 365 -5.63 -10.20 32.53
C THR A 365 -4.72 -11.07 31.67
N ALA A 366 -4.98 -11.11 30.36
CA ALA A 366 -4.11 -11.70 29.36
C ALA A 366 -3.41 -10.57 28.57
N HIS A 367 -2.09 -10.67 28.45
CA HIS A 367 -1.23 -9.67 27.80
C HIS A 367 -0.58 -10.26 26.57
N GLU A 368 -0.59 -9.53 25.45
CA GLU A 368 0.29 -9.76 24.31
C GLU A 368 1.25 -8.57 24.21
N VAL A 369 2.45 -8.74 24.74
CA VAL A 369 3.50 -7.71 24.68
C VAL A 369 4.35 -7.90 23.43
N THR A 370 4.56 -6.81 22.68
CA THR A 370 5.48 -6.74 21.55
C THR A 370 6.50 -5.63 21.80
N ALA A 371 7.78 -5.96 21.82
CA ALA A 371 8.88 -5.00 21.89
C ALA A 371 9.75 -5.14 20.63
N GLY A 372 10.06 -4.04 19.96
CA GLY A 372 10.80 -4.11 18.70
C GLY A 372 11.77 -2.97 18.47
N VAL A 373 12.68 -3.24 17.53
CA VAL A 373 13.66 -2.28 16.99
C VAL A 373 13.68 -2.43 15.49
N ASP A 374 13.48 -1.33 14.77
CA ASP A 374 13.60 -1.32 13.33
C ASP A 374 14.65 -0.31 12.83
N TYR A 375 15.18 -0.58 11.65
CA TYR A 375 16.16 0.24 11.00
C TYR A 375 15.80 0.42 9.53
N LEU A 376 15.93 1.64 9.05
CA LEU A 376 15.78 2.02 7.65
C LEU A 376 16.99 2.84 7.20
N ARG A 377 17.54 2.48 6.04
CA ARG A 377 18.41 3.35 5.26
C ARG A 377 17.90 3.35 3.82
N SER A 378 17.40 4.48 3.36
CA SER A 378 16.93 4.68 2.00
C SER A 378 17.75 5.77 1.33
N ARG A 379 18.24 5.54 0.12
CA ARG A 379 18.93 6.52 -0.71
C ARG A 379 18.21 6.65 -2.04
N GLU A 380 18.01 7.87 -2.49
CA GLU A 380 17.47 8.19 -3.80
C GLU A 380 18.36 9.23 -4.48
N GLU A 381 18.69 9.03 -5.74
CA GLU A 381 19.29 9.99 -6.64
C GLU A 381 18.29 10.40 -7.70
N GLN A 382 18.15 11.71 -7.90
CA GLN A 382 17.27 12.29 -8.89
C GLN A 382 18.03 13.22 -9.81
N VAL A 383 17.93 12.99 -11.12
CA VAL A 383 18.35 13.91 -12.17
C VAL A 383 17.15 14.22 -13.05
N SER A 384 16.88 15.50 -13.30
CA SER A 384 15.80 15.89 -14.21
C SER A 384 16.17 17.09 -15.07
N LYS A 385 15.63 17.13 -16.28
CA LYS A 385 15.73 18.23 -17.22
C LYS A 385 14.35 18.73 -17.62
N THR A 386 14.20 20.01 -17.86
CA THR A 386 13.01 20.57 -18.48
C THR A 386 13.31 20.80 -19.95
N CYS A 387 12.69 20.01 -20.79
CA CYS A 387 12.87 20.05 -22.24
C CYS A 387 11.70 20.82 -22.90
N THR A 388 11.90 21.25 -24.12
CA THR A 388 10.90 21.91 -24.94
C THR A 388 10.33 20.97 -25.98
N VAL A 389 9.05 21.20 -26.36
CA VAL A 389 8.33 20.49 -27.41
C VAL A 389 7.33 21.46 -28.05
N GLY A 390 6.96 21.24 -29.31
CA GLY A 390 5.96 22.05 -29.99
C GLY A 390 4.58 21.99 -29.32
N SER A 391 3.76 23.01 -29.50
CA SER A 391 2.36 23.02 -29.11
C SER A 391 1.53 22.04 -29.91
N LEU A 392 0.41 21.55 -29.36
CA LEU A 392 -0.50 20.61 -30.01
C LEU A 392 -1.86 21.28 -30.24
N ASN A 393 -2.42 21.09 -31.46
CA ASN A 393 -3.83 21.41 -31.68
C ASN A 393 -4.70 20.24 -31.15
N ILE A 394 -5.52 20.49 -30.13
CA ILE A 394 -6.30 19.44 -29.46
C ILE A 394 -7.47 18.90 -30.26
N TYR A 395 -7.95 19.62 -31.30
CA TYR A 395 -9.05 19.19 -32.16
C TYR A 395 -8.56 18.52 -33.46
N ASN A 396 -7.31 18.78 -33.86
CA ASN A 396 -6.66 18.14 -35.00
C ASN A 396 -5.19 17.90 -34.65
N PRO A 397 -4.88 16.90 -33.83
CA PRO A 397 -3.52 16.68 -33.35
C PRO A 397 -2.59 16.26 -34.47
N VAL A 398 -1.46 16.95 -34.57
CA VAL A 398 -0.35 16.61 -35.48
C VAL A 398 0.87 16.40 -34.61
N TYR A 399 1.35 15.16 -34.62
CA TYR A 399 2.51 14.72 -33.83
C TYR A 399 3.80 14.81 -34.62
N GLY A 400 4.95 14.52 -33.99
CA GLY A 400 6.28 14.54 -34.58
C GLY A 400 7.06 15.81 -34.25
N SER A 401 6.64 16.56 -33.23
CA SER A 401 7.43 17.68 -32.71
C SER A 401 8.68 17.18 -31.99
N ALA A 402 9.85 17.64 -32.40
CA ALA A 402 11.11 17.29 -31.77
C ALA A 402 11.12 17.71 -30.30
N ILE A 403 11.53 16.80 -29.41
CA ILE A 403 11.82 17.08 -28.02
C ILE A 403 13.27 17.54 -27.90
N VAL A 404 13.49 18.75 -27.39
CA VAL A 404 14.83 19.33 -27.26
C VAL A 404 15.15 19.53 -25.78
N CYS A 405 16.14 18.80 -25.28
CA CYS A 405 16.57 18.85 -23.89
C CYS A 405 17.87 19.66 -23.75
N PRO A 406 18.01 20.48 -22.69
CA PRO A 406 19.26 21.13 -22.37
C PRO A 406 20.31 20.12 -21.91
N THR A 407 21.58 20.46 -22.04
CA THR A 407 22.67 19.65 -21.51
C THR A 407 22.71 19.68 -19.98
N THR A 408 22.45 20.86 -19.38
CA THR A 408 22.45 21.05 -17.93
C THR A 408 21.11 20.60 -17.32
N PRO A 409 21.10 19.75 -16.31
CA PRO A 409 19.89 19.37 -15.61
C PRO A 409 19.30 20.54 -14.81
N ARG A 410 17.99 20.52 -14.57
CA ARG A 410 17.29 21.41 -13.65
C ARG A 410 17.45 20.96 -12.20
N THR A 411 17.44 19.65 -11.99
CA THR A 411 17.61 19.03 -10.67
C THR A 411 18.68 17.98 -10.78
N GLN A 412 19.64 17.98 -9.85
CA GLN A 412 20.60 16.93 -9.67
C GLN A 412 20.92 16.82 -8.18
N GLN A 413 20.27 15.88 -7.52
CA GLN A 413 20.37 15.72 -6.07
C GLN A 413 20.29 14.25 -5.67
N TYR A 414 20.87 13.95 -4.51
CA TYR A 414 20.57 12.71 -3.82
C TYR A 414 20.14 12.99 -2.38
N THR A 415 19.21 12.16 -1.92
CA THR A 415 18.67 12.21 -0.57
C THR A 415 18.92 10.86 0.10
N THR A 416 19.38 10.87 1.34
CA THR A 416 19.51 9.68 2.16
C THR A 416 18.67 9.87 3.43
N VAL A 417 17.74 8.98 3.68
CA VAL A 417 16.97 8.91 4.91
C VAL A 417 17.50 7.76 5.75
N ARG A 418 17.74 8.00 7.02
CA ARG A 418 18.07 6.99 8.02
C ARG A 418 17.08 7.08 9.17
N MET A 419 16.67 5.94 9.69
CA MET A 419 15.79 5.84 10.84
C MET A 419 16.22 4.67 11.71
N LEU A 420 16.25 4.90 13.00
CA LEU A 420 16.30 3.86 14.03
C LEU A 420 15.09 4.08 14.94
N GLY A 421 14.20 3.10 14.97
CA GLY A 421 12.99 3.14 15.78
C GLY A 421 13.01 2.06 16.86
N THR A 422 12.50 2.40 18.04
CA THR A 422 12.25 1.46 19.13
C THR A 422 10.80 1.56 19.53
N TYR A 423 10.11 0.43 19.72
CA TYR A 423 8.71 0.43 20.07
C TYR A 423 8.35 -0.65 21.08
N LEU A 424 7.32 -0.34 21.87
CA LEU A 424 6.70 -1.26 22.83
C LEU A 424 5.18 -1.13 22.70
N ARG A 425 4.49 -2.25 22.61
CA ARG A 425 3.03 -2.33 22.61
C ARG A 425 2.58 -3.46 23.53
N ASP A 426 1.47 -3.22 24.22
CA ASP A 426 0.75 -4.22 24.99
C ASP A 426 -0.73 -4.24 24.57
N ASN A 427 -1.22 -5.42 24.22
CA ASN A 427 -2.63 -5.70 24.00
C ASN A 427 -3.12 -6.48 25.23
N VAL A 428 -4.03 -5.90 26.00
CA VAL A 428 -4.49 -6.43 27.28
C VAL A 428 -5.95 -6.84 27.17
N LYS A 429 -6.25 -8.11 27.38
CA LYS A 429 -7.60 -8.62 27.51
C LYS A 429 -7.94 -8.76 29.00
N ILE A 430 -9.02 -8.10 29.45
CA ILE A 430 -9.49 -8.12 30.84
C ILE A 430 -10.82 -8.84 30.88
N GLY A 431 -10.84 -10.01 31.51
CA GLY A 431 -11.98 -10.91 31.42
C GLY A 431 -12.32 -11.21 29.95
N ASP A 432 -13.60 -11.44 29.65
CA ASP A 432 -14.05 -11.79 28.30
C ASP A 432 -14.47 -10.57 27.46
N LYS A 433 -14.52 -9.35 28.06
CA LYS A 433 -15.23 -8.22 27.47
C LYS A 433 -14.35 -7.02 27.12
N TRP A 434 -13.24 -6.80 27.79
CA TRP A 434 -12.42 -5.62 27.57
C TRP A 434 -11.14 -5.95 26.83
N ASN A 435 -10.88 -5.23 25.75
CA ASN A 435 -9.58 -5.22 25.07
C ASN A 435 -9.02 -3.80 25.13
N LEU A 436 -7.85 -3.67 25.75
CA LEU A 436 -7.08 -2.42 25.83
C LEU A 436 -5.84 -2.58 24.97
N GLN A 437 -5.49 -1.54 24.26
CA GLN A 437 -4.23 -1.49 23.50
C GLN A 437 -3.51 -0.20 23.87
N ALA A 438 -2.22 -0.30 24.18
CA ALA A 438 -1.36 0.84 24.39
C ALA A 438 0.02 0.58 23.78
N GLY A 439 0.62 1.60 23.19
CA GLY A 439 1.96 1.49 22.67
C GLY A 439 2.62 2.85 22.49
N LEU A 440 3.94 2.83 22.64
CA LEU A 440 4.82 3.97 22.41
C LEU A 440 5.97 3.58 21.51
N ARG A 441 6.41 4.53 20.72
CA ARG A 441 7.57 4.41 19.84
C ARG A 441 8.40 5.68 19.91
N PHE A 442 9.71 5.49 19.87
CA PHE A 442 10.67 6.57 19.71
C PHE A 442 11.51 6.32 18.46
N ASP A 443 11.58 7.31 17.59
CA ASP A 443 12.33 7.32 16.35
C ASP A 443 13.43 8.37 16.37
N GLN A 444 14.63 7.98 15.98
CA GLN A 444 15.72 8.90 15.61
C GLN A 444 15.88 8.84 14.09
N THR A 445 15.71 10.00 13.45
CA THR A 445 15.78 10.09 12.00
C THR A 445 16.76 11.16 11.55
N ALA A 446 17.32 10.98 10.37
CA ALA A 446 18.11 12.00 9.69
C ALA A 446 17.88 11.93 8.19
N THR A 447 17.53 13.06 7.60
CA THR A 447 17.46 13.24 6.15
C THR A 447 18.64 14.07 5.69
N TYR A 448 19.53 13.44 4.93
CA TYR A 448 20.69 14.08 4.34
C TYR A 448 20.47 14.30 2.85
N THR A 449 20.51 15.55 2.40
CA THR A 449 20.31 15.93 0.99
C THR A 449 21.54 16.67 0.47
N VAL A 450 21.99 16.31 -0.73
CA VAL A 450 23.03 17.02 -1.48
C VAL A 450 22.47 17.49 -2.81
N ASN A 451 22.42 18.80 -3.00
CA ASN A 451 22.14 19.41 -4.29
C ASN A 451 23.46 19.62 -5.02
N GLN A 452 23.72 18.80 -6.04
CA GLN A 452 24.99 18.83 -6.77
C GLN A 452 25.13 20.02 -7.72
N LEU A 453 24.00 20.67 -8.11
CA LEU A 453 24.05 21.84 -8.98
C LEU A 453 24.50 23.11 -8.23
N LYS A 454 24.17 23.17 -6.94
CA LYS A 454 24.49 24.31 -6.08
C LYS A 454 25.63 24.05 -5.11
N ASP A 455 26.15 22.79 -5.06
CA ASP A 455 27.07 22.30 -4.02
C ASP A 455 26.56 22.53 -2.59
N GLU A 456 25.24 22.47 -2.42
CA GLU A 456 24.57 22.65 -1.13
C GLU A 456 24.34 21.28 -0.47
N ARG A 457 24.53 21.24 0.84
CA ARG A 457 24.32 20.06 1.67
C ARG A 457 23.46 20.44 2.86
N SER A 458 22.43 19.67 3.10
CA SER A 458 21.58 19.80 4.28
C SER A 458 21.53 18.49 5.07
N ASN A 459 21.41 18.59 6.36
CA ASN A 459 21.14 17.48 7.26
C ASN A 459 20.00 17.90 8.18
N ALA A 460 18.88 17.20 8.08
CA ALA A 460 17.68 17.45 8.85
C ALA A 460 17.45 16.26 9.81
N PRO A 461 18.01 16.32 11.04
CA PRO A 461 17.64 15.36 12.08
C PRO A 461 16.22 15.65 12.55
N ALA A 462 15.46 14.60 12.83
CA ALA A 462 14.12 14.71 13.39
C ALA A 462 13.86 13.52 14.31
N ASP A 463 13.77 13.78 15.61
CA ASP A 463 13.38 12.80 16.60
C ASP A 463 11.88 12.92 16.84
N ALA A 464 11.21 11.79 16.99
CA ALA A 464 9.78 11.78 17.22
C ALA A 464 9.39 10.70 18.23
N THR A 465 8.43 11.06 19.10
CA THR A 465 7.72 10.09 19.92
C THR A 465 6.29 9.99 19.40
N THR A 466 5.90 8.77 19.04
CA THR A 466 4.56 8.46 18.54
C THR A 466 3.95 7.32 19.36
N GLY A 467 2.64 7.16 19.29
CA GLY A 467 1.97 6.10 20.03
C GLY A 467 0.52 5.93 19.63
N SER A 468 -0.10 4.94 20.23
CA SER A 468 -1.52 4.72 20.14
C SER A 468 -2.06 4.19 21.48
N VAL A 469 -3.32 4.51 21.75
CA VAL A 469 -4.10 3.93 22.84
C VAL A 469 -5.49 3.63 22.30
N ALA A 470 -6.05 2.48 22.69
CA ALA A 470 -7.38 2.10 22.29
C ALA A 470 -8.07 1.29 23.39
N VAL A 471 -9.38 1.39 23.40
CA VAL A 471 -10.28 0.64 24.29
C VAL A 471 -11.39 0.06 23.43
N MET A 472 -11.64 -1.23 23.58
CA MET A 472 -12.73 -1.95 22.94
C MET A 472 -13.49 -2.73 24.03
N TYR A 473 -14.82 -2.79 23.89
CA TYR A 473 -15.67 -3.48 24.83
C TYR A 473 -16.64 -4.40 24.11
N GLU A 474 -16.74 -5.65 24.49
CA GLU A 474 -17.76 -6.56 23.94
C GLU A 474 -19.11 -6.29 24.62
N LEU A 475 -19.90 -5.45 23.96
CA LEU A 475 -21.21 -4.99 24.45
C LEU A 475 -22.26 -6.11 24.37
N PHE A 476 -22.29 -6.82 23.26
CA PHE A 476 -23.06 -8.03 23.00
C PHE A 476 -22.12 -9.06 22.37
N GLU A 477 -22.54 -10.30 22.30
CA GLU A 477 -21.79 -11.35 21.63
C GLU A 477 -21.35 -10.91 20.23
N ASN A 478 -20.05 -10.88 19.99
CA ASN A 478 -19.42 -10.48 18.72
C ASN A 478 -19.66 -9.01 18.27
N VAL A 479 -20.22 -8.14 19.12
CA VAL A 479 -20.41 -6.70 18.86
C VAL A 479 -19.48 -5.89 19.74
N ARG A 480 -18.45 -5.28 19.14
CA ARG A 480 -17.37 -4.63 19.85
C ARG A 480 -17.23 -3.16 19.47
N PRO A 481 -17.90 -2.22 20.15
CA PRO A 481 -17.58 -0.80 20.06
C PRO A 481 -16.17 -0.52 20.58
N TYR A 482 -15.50 0.44 19.95
CA TYR A 482 -14.15 0.88 20.34
C TYR A 482 -13.95 2.38 20.16
N VAL A 483 -12.95 2.90 20.88
CA VAL A 483 -12.38 4.24 20.70
C VAL A 483 -10.87 4.12 20.68
N SER A 484 -10.22 4.82 19.77
CA SER A 484 -8.75 4.87 19.68
C SER A 484 -8.23 6.27 19.41
N TYR A 485 -7.01 6.52 19.88
CA TYR A 485 -6.21 7.69 19.54
C TYR A 485 -4.85 7.22 19.02
N SER A 486 -4.41 7.75 17.89
CA SER A 486 -3.13 7.38 17.28
C SER A 486 -2.42 8.59 16.70
N THR A 487 -1.08 8.50 16.64
CA THR A 487 -0.21 9.55 16.11
C THR A 487 0.74 9.01 15.04
N SER A 488 1.17 9.90 14.15
CA SER A 488 2.20 9.62 13.14
C SER A 488 3.09 10.84 12.94
N PHE A 489 4.25 10.60 12.34
CA PHE A 489 5.13 11.65 11.86
C PHE A 489 5.75 11.29 10.52
N PHE A 490 6.11 12.31 9.74
CA PHE A 490 6.82 12.14 8.47
C PHE A 490 7.79 13.33 8.29
N PRO A 491 9.10 13.10 7.99
CA PRO A 491 10.05 14.19 7.84
C PRO A 491 9.72 15.08 6.65
N ASN A 492 9.74 16.39 6.87
CA ASN A 492 9.79 17.36 5.78
C ASN A 492 11.21 17.45 5.22
N THR A 493 11.32 17.79 3.95
CA THR A 493 12.61 17.97 3.26
C THR A 493 12.78 19.41 2.81
N GLY A 494 14.03 19.88 2.74
CA GLY A 494 14.37 21.25 2.35
C GLY A 494 14.57 22.18 3.52
N THR A 495 14.67 23.47 3.20
CA THR A 495 14.88 24.55 4.16
C THR A 495 13.98 25.74 3.84
N ASP A 496 13.67 26.57 4.85
CA ASP A 496 13.01 27.84 4.68
C ASP A 496 13.94 28.90 4.02
N ALA A 497 13.43 30.12 3.82
CA ALA A 497 14.19 31.21 3.25
C ALA A 497 15.41 31.65 4.10
N SER A 498 15.46 31.28 5.37
CA SER A 498 16.56 31.57 6.31
C SER A 498 17.56 30.41 6.40
N GLY A 499 17.32 29.30 5.70
CA GLY A 499 18.15 28.09 5.71
C GLY A 499 17.86 27.15 6.87
N ASN A 500 16.79 27.35 7.65
CA ASN A 500 16.38 26.42 8.70
C ASN A 500 15.68 25.21 8.11
N VAL A 501 15.96 24.02 8.66
CA VAL A 501 15.25 22.79 8.31
C VAL A 501 13.83 22.81 8.88
N PHE A 502 12.90 22.18 8.18
CA PHE A 502 11.51 22.13 8.59
C PHE A 502 11.27 21.10 9.69
N ASP A 503 10.35 21.43 10.59
CA ASP A 503 9.78 20.45 11.51
C ASP A 503 9.06 19.34 10.73
N PRO A 504 9.08 18.08 11.22
CA PRO A 504 8.36 17.00 10.59
C PRO A 504 6.85 17.22 10.62
N GLU A 505 6.16 16.73 9.60
CA GLU A 505 4.72 16.63 9.63
C GLU A 505 4.26 15.72 10.76
N LYS A 506 3.15 16.07 11.39
CA LYS A 506 2.52 15.32 12.48
C LYS A 506 1.09 14.94 12.11
N GLY A 507 0.75 13.68 12.30
CA GLY A 507 -0.61 13.19 12.17
C GLY A 507 -1.18 12.82 13.55
N GLN A 508 -2.46 13.14 13.77
CA GLN A 508 -3.20 12.81 14.99
C GLN A 508 -4.62 12.42 14.60
N GLN A 509 -5.13 11.32 15.15
CA GLN A 509 -6.48 10.87 14.87
C GLN A 509 -7.18 10.36 16.11
N TRP A 510 -8.44 10.79 16.26
CA TRP A 510 -9.43 10.11 17.06
C TRP A 510 -10.31 9.26 16.15
N GLU A 511 -10.55 8.03 16.54
CA GLU A 511 -11.43 7.10 15.84
C GLU A 511 -12.36 6.42 16.84
N GLY A 512 -13.65 6.38 16.52
CA GLY A 512 -14.64 5.57 17.24
C GLY A 512 -15.37 4.68 16.26
N GLY A 513 -15.57 3.42 16.61
CA GLY A 513 -16.18 2.47 15.68
C GLY A 513 -16.84 1.29 16.35
N ILE A 514 -17.40 0.41 15.54
CA ILE A 514 -17.95 -0.87 15.95
C ILE A 514 -17.41 -1.96 15.02
N LYS A 515 -16.89 -3.00 15.61
CA LYS A 515 -16.61 -4.26 14.93
C LYS A 515 -17.73 -5.23 15.26
N TRP A 516 -18.38 -5.75 14.24
CA TRP A 516 -19.43 -6.75 14.41
C TRP A 516 -19.07 -8.00 13.60
N ASP A 517 -18.64 -9.03 14.30
CA ASP A 517 -18.35 -10.35 13.74
C ASP A 517 -19.65 -11.15 13.66
N LEU A 518 -20.48 -10.83 12.66
CA LEU A 518 -21.84 -11.36 12.47
C LEU A 518 -21.87 -12.89 12.39
N VAL A 519 -20.88 -13.46 11.74
CA VAL A 519 -20.63 -14.91 11.69
C VAL A 519 -19.12 -15.06 11.89
N PRO A 520 -18.66 -15.52 13.07
CA PRO A 520 -17.26 -15.59 13.40
C PRO A 520 -16.40 -16.24 12.32
N GLY A 521 -15.36 -15.50 11.88
CA GLY A 521 -14.45 -15.92 10.82
C GLY A 521 -15.02 -15.89 9.40
N LYS A 522 -16.32 -15.58 9.21
CA LYS A 522 -16.98 -15.55 7.88
C LYS A 522 -17.54 -14.19 7.51
N THR A 523 -17.98 -13.38 8.47
CA THR A 523 -18.65 -12.10 8.16
C THR A 523 -18.28 -11.03 9.17
N LEU A 524 -17.47 -10.08 8.76
CA LEU A 524 -17.08 -8.93 9.57
C LEU A 524 -17.68 -7.65 8.99
N LEU A 525 -18.47 -6.94 9.80
CA LEU A 525 -18.92 -5.57 9.56
C LEU A 525 -18.08 -4.62 10.42
N THR A 526 -17.52 -3.59 9.81
CA THR A 526 -16.78 -2.53 10.50
C THR A 526 -17.40 -1.19 10.20
N THR A 527 -17.69 -0.40 11.24
CA THR A 527 -18.06 1.01 11.11
C THR A 527 -17.06 1.87 11.85
N ALA A 528 -16.77 3.06 11.34
CA ALA A 528 -15.89 4.01 12.01
C ALA A 528 -16.28 5.45 11.71
N ILE A 529 -16.17 6.31 12.70
CA ILE A 529 -16.10 7.77 12.56
C ILE A 529 -14.71 8.22 12.96
N PHE A 530 -14.18 9.21 12.26
CA PHE A 530 -12.81 9.67 12.54
C PHE A 530 -12.67 11.18 12.40
N ASP A 531 -11.70 11.73 13.14
CA ASP A 531 -11.22 13.11 13.07
C ASP A 531 -9.69 13.07 12.99
N LEU A 532 -9.16 13.28 11.80
CA LEU A 532 -7.73 13.22 11.46
C LEU A 532 -7.21 14.64 11.21
N ARG A 533 -6.11 15.00 11.84
CA ARG A 533 -5.37 16.25 11.62
C ARG A 533 -3.96 15.95 11.14
N ARG A 534 -3.51 16.72 10.16
CA ARG A 534 -2.15 16.76 9.65
C ARG A 534 -1.61 18.15 9.81
N GLN A 535 -0.51 18.31 10.53
CA GLN A 535 0.12 19.58 10.87
C GLN A 535 1.53 19.67 10.29
N ASN A 536 2.09 20.87 10.25
CA ASN A 536 3.40 21.17 9.64
C ASN A 536 3.46 20.81 8.15
N VAL A 537 2.33 20.95 7.46
CA VAL A 537 2.29 20.76 6.00
C VAL A 537 3.08 21.89 5.34
N LEU A 538 3.91 21.54 4.37
CA LEU A 538 4.65 22.55 3.60
C LEU A 538 3.69 23.32 2.70
N GLU A 539 3.65 24.63 2.87
CA GLU A 539 2.92 25.60 2.06
C GLU A 539 3.91 26.62 1.46
N THR A 540 3.55 27.27 0.36
CA THR A 540 4.36 28.33 -0.24
C THR A 540 4.50 29.50 0.74
N ASP A 541 5.74 29.99 0.95
CA ASP A 541 5.99 31.16 1.81
C ASP A 541 5.29 32.41 1.24
N PRO A 542 4.37 33.06 1.99
CA PRO A 542 3.63 34.20 1.51
C PRO A 542 4.52 35.45 1.24
N ASN A 543 5.74 35.47 1.78
CA ASN A 543 6.68 36.57 1.59
C ASN A 543 7.73 36.29 0.50
N ASN A 544 7.91 35.02 0.11
CA ASN A 544 8.88 34.61 -0.90
C ASN A 544 8.47 33.24 -1.53
N ASP A 545 7.78 33.30 -2.66
CA ASP A 545 7.23 32.15 -3.39
C ASP A 545 8.28 31.14 -3.88
N ALA A 546 9.56 31.44 -3.78
CA ALA A 546 10.65 30.49 -4.07
C ALA A 546 10.92 29.53 -2.90
N TYR A 547 10.31 29.73 -1.74
CA TYR A 547 10.51 28.95 -0.52
C TYR A 547 9.17 28.43 0.02
N SER A 548 9.28 27.54 1.01
CA SER A 548 8.13 27.00 1.74
C SER A 548 8.22 27.34 3.23
N VAL A 549 7.09 27.23 3.89
CA VAL A 549 6.93 27.30 5.36
C VAL A 549 6.19 26.04 5.82
N ALA A 550 6.57 25.48 6.98
CA ALA A 550 5.95 24.28 7.54
C ALA A 550 4.91 24.65 8.61
N VAL A 551 3.83 25.30 8.20
CA VAL A 551 2.81 25.87 9.11
C VAL A 551 1.38 25.43 8.76
N GLY A 552 1.18 24.77 7.61
CA GLY A 552 -0.15 24.37 7.17
C GLY A 552 -0.78 23.28 8.04
N GLU A 553 -2.10 23.38 8.25
CA GLU A 553 -2.91 22.32 8.85
C GLU A 553 -4.01 21.85 7.90
N GLN A 554 -4.16 20.54 7.80
CA GLN A 554 -5.23 19.88 7.06
C GLN A 554 -6.03 19.00 8.03
N ARG A 555 -7.34 18.99 7.87
CA ARG A 555 -8.22 18.21 8.70
C ARG A 555 -9.16 17.36 7.86
N THR A 556 -9.29 16.09 8.23
CA THR A 556 -10.24 15.20 7.61
C THR A 556 -11.16 14.59 8.65
N ARG A 557 -12.45 14.68 8.42
CA ARG A 557 -13.50 14.03 9.20
C ARG A 557 -14.32 13.11 8.30
N GLY A 558 -14.75 11.99 8.83
CA GLY A 558 -15.52 11.07 8.01
C GLY A 558 -16.22 9.97 8.78
N PHE A 559 -16.98 9.23 7.99
CA PHE A 559 -17.64 8.00 8.38
C PHE A 559 -17.28 6.91 7.37
N GLU A 560 -17.03 5.71 7.85
CA GLU A 560 -16.75 4.54 7.02
C GLU A 560 -17.61 3.36 7.47
N LEU A 561 -18.06 2.59 6.49
CA LEU A 561 -18.72 1.30 6.64
C LEU A 561 -18.01 0.31 5.73
N GLY A 562 -17.55 -0.81 6.25
CA GLY A 562 -16.95 -1.91 5.48
C GLY A 562 -17.60 -3.24 5.82
N VAL A 563 -17.78 -4.08 4.84
CA VAL A 563 -18.23 -5.46 4.99
C VAL A 563 -17.37 -6.39 4.19
N THR A 564 -16.98 -7.50 4.81
CA THR A 564 -16.31 -8.62 4.15
C THR A 564 -16.98 -9.89 4.63
N SER A 565 -17.43 -10.74 3.71
CA SER A 565 -18.27 -11.87 4.05
C SER A 565 -18.16 -13.03 3.07
N ASP A 566 -18.05 -14.21 3.62
CA ASP A 566 -18.45 -15.46 3.00
C ASP A 566 -19.80 -15.86 3.58
N VAL A 567 -20.88 -15.31 2.98
CA VAL A 567 -22.27 -15.45 3.47
C VAL A 567 -22.66 -16.92 3.60
N ASN A 568 -22.24 -17.70 2.63
CA ASN A 568 -22.36 -19.16 2.58
C ASN A 568 -21.35 -19.71 1.56
N ASP A 569 -21.35 -21.01 1.34
CA ASP A 569 -20.40 -21.69 0.44
C ASP A 569 -20.52 -21.22 -1.03
N ARG A 570 -21.61 -20.54 -1.40
CA ARG A 570 -21.85 -20.01 -2.76
C ARG A 570 -21.61 -18.50 -2.88
N LEU A 571 -21.98 -17.71 -1.88
CA LEU A 571 -21.97 -16.25 -1.96
C LEU A 571 -20.89 -15.64 -1.08
N SER A 572 -19.94 -14.98 -1.71
CA SER A 572 -18.94 -14.13 -1.06
C SER A 572 -19.12 -12.69 -1.51
N LEU A 573 -18.93 -11.73 -0.61
CA LEU A 573 -19.01 -10.30 -0.90
C LEU A 573 -18.00 -9.49 -0.10
N MET A 574 -17.55 -8.39 -0.72
CA MET A 574 -16.72 -7.38 -0.12
C MET A 574 -17.16 -6.01 -0.60
N GLY A 575 -17.22 -5.02 0.29
CA GLY A 575 -17.56 -3.67 -0.11
C GLY A 575 -17.74 -2.72 1.07
N GLY A 576 -18.25 -1.53 0.76
CA GLY A 576 -18.52 -0.55 1.78
C GLY A 576 -18.78 0.83 1.22
N TYR A 577 -18.87 1.77 2.15
CA TYR A 577 -19.17 3.17 1.88
C TYR A 577 -18.29 4.07 2.74
N SER A 578 -17.84 5.20 2.20
CA SER A 578 -17.24 6.26 3.01
C SER A 578 -17.81 7.63 2.67
N TYR A 579 -17.90 8.46 3.71
CA TYR A 579 -18.09 9.90 3.63
C TYR A 579 -16.84 10.57 4.17
N THR A 580 -16.19 11.45 3.37
CA THR A 580 -14.91 12.08 3.69
C THR A 580 -14.98 13.58 3.46
N MET A 581 -14.79 14.36 4.50
CA MET A 581 -14.67 15.82 4.45
C MET A 581 -13.24 16.22 4.79
N ALA A 582 -12.44 16.45 3.75
CA ALA A 582 -11.03 16.83 3.86
C ALA A 582 -10.83 18.29 3.42
N VAL A 583 -10.33 19.13 4.31
CA VAL A 583 -10.20 20.57 4.11
C VAL A 583 -8.86 21.08 4.67
N ILE A 584 -8.41 22.21 4.15
CA ILE A 584 -7.29 22.99 4.68
C ILE A 584 -7.85 23.84 5.82
N THR A 585 -7.32 23.68 7.02
CA THR A 585 -7.75 24.46 8.21
C THR A 585 -6.82 25.61 8.52
N ASP A 586 -5.57 25.53 8.08
CA ASP A 586 -4.58 26.60 8.14
C ASP A 586 -3.69 26.50 6.89
N ASN A 587 -3.53 27.59 6.15
CA ASN A 587 -2.68 27.65 4.95
C ASN A 587 -1.39 28.44 5.17
N GLY A 588 -1.08 28.83 6.40
CA GLY A 588 0.11 29.61 6.73
C GLY A 588 0.21 30.98 6.01
N GLY A 589 -0.92 31.48 5.52
CA GLY A 589 -0.97 32.71 4.70
C GLY A 589 -0.57 32.51 3.23
N SER A 590 -0.35 31.26 2.78
CA SER A 590 -0.03 30.91 1.38
C SER A 590 -1.10 31.45 0.42
N THR A 591 -0.67 31.90 -0.75
CA THR A 591 -1.57 32.38 -1.83
C THR A 591 -2.00 31.23 -2.74
N ASP A 592 -1.35 30.07 -2.67
CA ASP A 592 -1.63 28.92 -3.53
C ASP A 592 -2.82 28.08 -3.02
N THR A 593 -3.16 28.21 -1.74
CA THR A 593 -4.22 27.45 -1.09
C THR A 593 -5.18 28.39 -0.34
N VAL A 594 -6.40 27.92 -0.07
CA VAL A 594 -7.44 28.71 0.61
C VAL A 594 -7.92 27.94 1.84
N GLU A 595 -7.96 28.62 2.99
CA GLU A 595 -8.55 28.07 4.21
C GLU A 595 -10.03 27.72 3.99
N GLY A 596 -10.45 26.56 4.51
CA GLY A 596 -11.75 25.96 4.23
C GLY A 596 -11.84 25.28 2.85
N GLY A 597 -10.81 25.43 2.01
CA GLY A 597 -10.71 24.76 0.70
C GLY A 597 -10.63 23.24 0.83
N ARG A 598 -11.22 22.52 -0.13
CA ARG A 598 -11.17 21.07 -0.17
C ARG A 598 -9.78 20.58 -0.62
N LEU A 599 -9.33 19.48 -0.04
CA LEU A 599 -8.12 18.81 -0.51
C LEU A 599 -8.32 18.23 -1.93
N ASN A 600 -7.26 18.29 -2.74
CA ASN A 600 -7.28 17.87 -4.13
C ASN A 600 -7.60 16.37 -4.28
N ASN A 601 -8.40 16.03 -5.30
CA ASN A 601 -8.74 14.66 -5.69
C ASN A 601 -9.50 13.83 -4.64
N VAL A 602 -10.05 14.45 -3.60
CA VAL A 602 -10.80 13.76 -2.55
C VAL A 602 -12.29 13.81 -2.84
N PRO A 603 -12.95 12.67 -3.15
CA PRO A 603 -14.39 12.60 -3.26
C PRO A 603 -15.03 12.63 -1.86
N ARG A 604 -16.21 13.28 -1.73
CA ARG A 604 -16.95 13.24 -0.46
C ARG A 604 -17.59 11.88 -0.19
N HIS A 605 -18.01 11.18 -1.22
CA HIS A 605 -18.70 9.91 -1.14
C HIS A 605 -17.99 8.89 -2.00
N THR A 606 -17.69 7.73 -1.45
CA THR A 606 -17.28 6.56 -2.20
C THR A 606 -18.10 5.37 -1.78
N ALA A 607 -18.50 4.53 -2.73
CA ALA A 607 -19.20 3.28 -2.46
C ALA A 607 -18.63 2.19 -3.37
N THR A 608 -18.38 1.03 -2.81
CA THR A 608 -17.86 -0.14 -3.53
C THR A 608 -18.61 -1.39 -3.09
N LEU A 609 -18.84 -2.29 -4.03
CA LEU A 609 -19.39 -3.61 -3.75
C LEU A 609 -18.86 -4.56 -4.80
N HIS A 610 -18.28 -5.66 -4.38
CA HIS A 610 -17.94 -6.79 -5.23
C HIS A 610 -18.52 -8.06 -4.62
N ALA A 611 -19.19 -8.87 -5.44
CA ALA A 611 -19.77 -10.13 -5.04
C ALA A 611 -19.41 -11.22 -6.03
N ARG A 612 -19.21 -12.43 -5.53
CA ARG A 612 -19.07 -13.65 -6.31
C ARG A 612 -20.12 -14.66 -5.86
N TYR A 613 -20.82 -15.26 -6.83
CA TYR A 613 -21.80 -16.31 -6.59
C TYR A 613 -21.39 -17.56 -7.36
N ARG A 614 -21.19 -18.68 -6.65
CA ARG A 614 -20.96 -19.99 -7.22
C ARG A 614 -22.33 -20.66 -7.50
N LEU A 615 -22.46 -21.28 -8.67
CA LEU A 615 -23.71 -21.96 -9.00
C LEU A 615 -23.83 -23.31 -8.28
N ASP A 616 -22.70 -23.88 -7.89
CA ASP A 616 -22.58 -25.12 -7.13
C ASP A 616 -21.96 -24.87 -5.74
N ASP A 617 -22.16 -25.80 -4.80
CA ASP A 617 -21.56 -25.73 -3.45
C ASP A 617 -20.05 -26.09 -3.46
N SER A 618 -19.52 -26.48 -4.62
CA SER A 618 -18.12 -26.79 -4.84
C SER A 618 -17.34 -25.56 -5.32
N PRO A 619 -16.06 -25.41 -5.00
CA PRO A 619 -15.20 -24.43 -5.65
C PRO A 619 -15.03 -24.68 -7.15
N LYS A 620 -15.28 -25.91 -7.62
CA LYS A 620 -15.33 -26.31 -9.04
C LYS A 620 -16.72 -26.02 -9.61
N GLY A 621 -16.81 -25.73 -10.91
CA GLY A 621 -18.05 -25.40 -11.60
C GLY A 621 -18.12 -23.93 -12.02
N TRP A 622 -19.33 -23.47 -12.29
CA TRP A 622 -19.57 -22.09 -12.73
C TRP A 622 -19.66 -21.13 -11.55
N SER A 623 -19.07 -19.96 -11.74
CA SER A 623 -19.28 -18.81 -10.86
C SER A 623 -19.53 -17.55 -11.68
N VAL A 624 -20.30 -16.64 -11.11
CA VAL A 624 -20.50 -15.29 -11.63
C VAL A 624 -20.03 -14.28 -10.60
N ASN A 625 -19.45 -13.18 -11.07
CA ASN A 625 -19.08 -12.08 -10.19
C ASN A 625 -19.61 -10.75 -10.74
N GLY A 626 -19.78 -9.78 -9.85
CA GLY A 626 -20.20 -8.45 -10.22
C GLY A 626 -19.63 -7.42 -9.26
N GLY A 627 -19.24 -6.28 -9.81
CA GLY A 627 -18.69 -5.14 -9.08
C GLY A 627 -19.46 -3.88 -9.37
N LEU A 628 -19.59 -3.02 -8.35
CA LEU A 628 -20.11 -1.66 -8.47
C LEU A 628 -19.16 -0.72 -7.73
N ARG A 629 -18.74 0.35 -8.41
CA ARG A 629 -17.93 1.41 -7.83
C ARG A 629 -18.55 2.76 -8.15
N ALA A 630 -18.73 3.59 -7.13
CA ALA A 630 -19.24 4.94 -7.28
C ALA A 630 -18.40 5.93 -6.47
N GLU A 631 -18.04 7.05 -7.09
CA GLU A 631 -17.38 8.17 -6.44
C GLU A 631 -18.17 9.45 -6.69
N GLY A 632 -18.35 10.25 -5.63
CA GLY A 632 -18.93 11.57 -5.72
C GLY A 632 -18.01 12.57 -6.45
N GLU A 633 -18.51 13.78 -6.65
CA GLU A 633 -17.68 14.84 -7.22
C GLU A 633 -16.45 15.16 -6.35
N LYS A 634 -15.37 15.52 -7.00
CA LYS A 634 -14.15 16.01 -6.35
C LYS A 634 -13.68 17.32 -6.98
N TYR A 635 -12.84 18.00 -6.24
CA TYR A 635 -12.18 19.22 -6.72
C TYR A 635 -10.68 18.98 -6.77
N THR A 636 -10.02 19.60 -7.73
CA THR A 636 -8.59 19.53 -7.86
C THR A 636 -8.08 20.77 -8.59
N TYR A 637 -7.08 21.46 -8.02
CA TYR A 637 -6.44 22.65 -8.58
C TYR A 637 -7.43 23.70 -9.14
N GLY A 638 -8.52 23.94 -8.42
CA GLY A 638 -9.52 24.97 -8.78
C GLY A 638 -10.58 24.55 -9.81
N TYR A 639 -10.60 23.29 -10.28
CA TYR A 639 -11.66 22.79 -11.16
C TYR A 639 -12.40 21.60 -10.54
N ARG A 640 -13.61 21.37 -11.04
CA ARG A 640 -14.49 20.29 -10.59
C ARG A 640 -14.32 19.06 -11.51
N VAL A 641 -14.20 17.90 -10.90
CA VAL A 641 -14.26 16.59 -11.55
C VAL A 641 -15.59 15.94 -11.18
N ALA A 642 -16.40 15.61 -12.19
CA ALA A 642 -17.71 15.03 -11.98
C ALA A 642 -17.62 13.64 -11.33
N GLY A 643 -18.59 13.32 -10.48
CA GLY A 643 -18.73 11.98 -9.90
C GLY A 643 -19.16 10.94 -10.95
N TYR A 644 -18.89 9.69 -10.67
CA TYR A 644 -19.21 8.58 -11.55
C TYR A 644 -19.67 7.33 -10.79
N ALA A 645 -20.31 6.41 -11.52
CA ALA A 645 -20.55 5.04 -11.10
C ALA A 645 -20.25 4.12 -12.28
N VAL A 646 -19.51 3.05 -12.05
CA VAL A 646 -19.16 2.02 -13.04
C VAL A 646 -19.48 0.65 -12.47
N ALA A 647 -19.88 -0.26 -13.34
CA ALA A 647 -20.22 -1.63 -13.01
C ALA A 647 -19.35 -2.60 -13.80
N ASP A 648 -18.95 -3.67 -13.14
CA ASP A 648 -18.16 -4.75 -13.70
C ASP A 648 -18.93 -6.06 -13.58
N VAL A 649 -18.70 -7.00 -14.50
CA VAL A 649 -19.30 -8.33 -14.46
C VAL A 649 -18.33 -9.37 -14.98
N GLY A 650 -18.39 -10.57 -14.41
CA GLY A 650 -17.57 -11.67 -14.87
C GLY A 650 -18.25 -13.01 -14.70
N VAL A 651 -17.77 -13.98 -15.46
CA VAL A 651 -18.13 -15.39 -15.35
C VAL A 651 -16.87 -16.21 -15.38
N ALA A 652 -16.80 -17.24 -14.55
CA ALA A 652 -15.69 -18.19 -14.55
C ALA A 652 -16.22 -19.63 -14.46
N TYR A 653 -15.45 -20.53 -15.01
CA TYR A 653 -15.67 -21.95 -14.92
C TYR A 653 -14.38 -22.64 -14.49
N GLU A 654 -14.44 -23.40 -13.41
CA GLU A 654 -13.30 -24.13 -12.85
C GLU A 654 -13.56 -25.62 -12.82
N GLN A 655 -12.55 -26.38 -13.26
CA GLN A 655 -12.47 -27.82 -13.11
C GLN A 655 -11.17 -28.19 -12.40
N GLU A 656 -10.92 -29.51 -12.28
CA GLU A 656 -9.72 -30.00 -11.57
C GLU A 656 -8.42 -29.43 -12.13
N HIS A 657 -8.30 -29.41 -13.44
CA HIS A 657 -7.07 -28.98 -14.13
C HIS A 657 -7.25 -27.76 -15.03
N TRP A 658 -8.46 -27.25 -15.20
CA TRP A 658 -8.71 -26.16 -16.14
C TRP A 658 -9.60 -25.09 -15.53
N ARG A 659 -9.25 -23.86 -15.81
CA ARG A 659 -10.14 -22.74 -15.59
C ARG A 659 -10.30 -21.89 -16.85
N ALA A 660 -11.49 -21.32 -17.01
CA ALA A 660 -11.77 -20.29 -18.01
C ALA A 660 -12.51 -19.15 -17.31
N GLY A 661 -12.13 -17.92 -17.62
CA GLY A 661 -12.76 -16.72 -17.06
C GLY A 661 -13.00 -15.67 -18.14
N PHE A 662 -14.10 -14.95 -18.03
CA PHE A 662 -14.39 -13.78 -18.87
C PHE A 662 -14.89 -12.65 -17.97
N ASN A 663 -14.22 -11.51 -18.02
CA ASN A 663 -14.58 -10.32 -17.25
C ASN A 663 -14.75 -9.10 -18.15
N VAL A 664 -15.73 -8.29 -17.83
CA VAL A 664 -16.01 -7.00 -18.48
C VAL A 664 -15.96 -5.92 -17.40
N LYS A 665 -14.95 -5.09 -17.43
CA LYS A 665 -14.84 -3.88 -16.58
C LYS A 665 -15.50 -2.71 -17.30
N ASN A 666 -16.10 -1.78 -16.53
CA ASN A 666 -16.88 -0.66 -17.06
C ASN A 666 -17.93 -1.14 -18.10
N LEU A 667 -18.82 -2.02 -17.69
CA LEU A 667 -19.80 -2.74 -18.53
C LEU A 667 -20.57 -1.81 -19.48
N PHE A 668 -20.95 -0.62 -19.01
CA PHE A 668 -21.76 0.34 -19.75
C PHE A 668 -20.94 1.34 -20.58
N ASP A 669 -19.60 1.14 -20.66
CA ASP A 669 -18.66 2.01 -21.40
C ASP A 669 -18.79 3.49 -21.04
N ARG A 670 -18.95 3.76 -19.72
CA ARG A 670 -19.11 5.11 -19.23
C ARG A 670 -17.78 5.87 -19.35
N GLU A 671 -17.82 7.05 -19.97
CA GLU A 671 -16.73 8.01 -19.90
C GLU A 671 -16.72 8.66 -18.50
N TYR A 672 -15.59 8.63 -17.80
CA TYR A 672 -15.43 9.21 -16.49
C TYR A 672 -14.00 9.67 -16.25
N TYR A 673 -13.81 10.48 -15.19
CA TYR A 673 -12.52 11.04 -14.83
C TYR A 673 -12.18 10.68 -13.38
N THR A 674 -10.97 10.16 -13.17
CA THR A 674 -10.54 9.65 -11.85
C THR A 674 -10.00 10.75 -10.93
N GLY A 675 -9.63 11.90 -11.46
CA GLY A 675 -9.03 13.04 -10.74
C GLY A 675 -8.23 13.91 -11.67
N GLY A 676 -7.10 14.44 -11.24
CA GLY A 676 -6.24 15.21 -12.12
C GLY A 676 -5.13 15.99 -11.43
N VAL A 677 -4.39 16.74 -12.22
CA VAL A 677 -3.34 17.69 -11.84
C VAL A 677 -3.68 19.09 -12.37
N LYS A 678 -2.87 20.12 -12.09
CA LYS A 678 -3.18 21.54 -12.39
C LYS A 678 -3.75 21.79 -13.78
N ASN A 679 -3.22 21.15 -14.81
CA ASN A 679 -3.59 21.43 -16.22
C ASN A 679 -4.15 20.19 -16.95
N ALA A 680 -4.41 19.09 -16.26
CA ALA A 680 -4.90 17.89 -16.90
C ALA A 680 -5.85 17.11 -15.97
N VAL A 681 -6.99 16.69 -16.51
CA VAL A 681 -7.92 15.75 -15.86
C VAL A 681 -7.58 14.34 -16.31
N ALA A 682 -7.48 13.42 -15.36
CA ALA A 682 -7.15 12.02 -15.59
C ALA A 682 -8.38 11.25 -16.08
N LEU A 683 -8.24 10.59 -17.22
CA LEU A 683 -9.25 9.72 -17.79
C LEU A 683 -9.35 8.40 -17.02
N GLY A 684 -10.57 7.91 -16.83
CA GLY A 684 -10.84 6.55 -16.41
C GLY A 684 -10.78 5.57 -17.57
N ASP A 685 -10.67 4.29 -17.25
CA ASP A 685 -10.57 3.25 -18.28
C ASP A 685 -11.90 3.05 -19.02
N ASP A 686 -11.82 2.82 -20.32
CA ASP A 686 -12.94 2.42 -21.17
C ASP A 686 -13.43 1.02 -20.80
N ARG A 687 -14.52 0.57 -21.43
CA ARG A 687 -14.95 -0.82 -21.28
C ARG A 687 -13.84 -1.76 -21.72
N THR A 688 -13.38 -2.57 -20.77
CA THR A 688 -12.31 -3.55 -20.97
C THR A 688 -12.86 -4.96 -20.82
N MET A 689 -12.66 -5.78 -21.85
CA MET A 689 -13.01 -7.20 -21.85
C MET A 689 -11.76 -8.03 -21.74
N MET A 690 -11.76 -9.06 -20.88
CA MET A 690 -10.63 -9.94 -20.65
C MET A 690 -11.10 -11.40 -20.60
N MET A 691 -10.41 -12.27 -21.33
CA MET A 691 -10.60 -13.71 -21.32
C MET A 691 -9.33 -14.37 -20.78
N THR A 692 -9.47 -15.21 -19.79
CA THR A 692 -8.36 -16.01 -19.22
C THR A 692 -8.63 -17.49 -19.41
N LEU A 693 -7.61 -18.21 -19.84
CA LEU A 693 -7.57 -19.67 -19.87
C LEU A 693 -6.38 -20.10 -19.02
N GLY A 694 -6.61 -21.06 -18.14
CA GLY A 694 -5.59 -21.51 -17.20
C GLY A 694 -5.58 -23.01 -16.99
N TYR A 695 -4.40 -23.51 -16.62
CA TYR A 695 -4.16 -24.88 -16.18
C TYR A 695 -3.79 -24.89 -14.71
N ARG A 696 -4.30 -25.89 -13.98
CA ARG A 696 -4.09 -26.12 -12.54
C ARG A 696 -3.65 -27.55 -12.30
N TYR A 697 -2.59 -27.72 -11.50
CA TYR A 697 -2.11 -29.02 -11.07
C TYR A 697 -1.98 -29.03 -9.54
#